data_dbc0efa9b2d9569ed9a73ae0f37e09ed
#
_entry.id   dbc0efa9b2d9569ed9a73ae0f37e09ed
#
_cell.length_a   1.000
_cell.length_b   1.000
_cell.length_c   1.000
_cell.angle_alpha   90.00
_cell.angle_beta   90.00
_cell.angle_gamma   90.00
#
_symmetry.space_group_name_H-M   'P 1'
#
loop_
_entity.id
_entity.type
_entity.pdbx_description
1 polymer ?
#
loop_
_entity_poly.entity_id
_entity_poly.type
_entity_poly.pdbx_seq_one_letter_code
_entity_poly.pdbx_strand_id
1 'polypeptide(L)'
;LLLDWKECAAPERPDVREELQRLHPASEDDQLPPLPDIAEEDFVHVTEDDLKRLLREACRRHSSGGPSGWTYHYMKAAMTEEAVRKCFLSLIRRILTDTLPPQARKLLLACRLVPFKKPQGGLRPIAVGEVFARIASALAVRHVMQHAQEVLGPFQLGIGVKGGVEAAAHILQEALLHPDTTLLSLDIENAFNTLSRSFMLSQLFKIPKFASIYRIVYWAYSTSSDLLVLKNGKLLYSISSSRGVRQGDPLGTLLFCIALIAILIKIAVALSGSPDLVAVVDDINLIAQNAESLARAYAVAKQELRPAGLRLQPTKVKLIPSGNIHPTLAALARQEQWQIVTDATVLLGAPIGTDKEGIERLALEAVERHRTLFETLEDSQILTTQEALLIFRLCATPRVNYLLRVLYPDHAKEAAERFDTMQRHALETFLAQRHGTLEERVWKQACLPLKLGGLGIQSASALLQEAWFSSQALAAQHVEQRFRQASAERKAALEQAYAHIKALDPNSPLWREELGRFPGDATQLIPCEGSLSFFASYPSKAAALQQRIARIRHLGNYNRWLEEAKSAVETASTPAERQKALINLARIRAVSAKKASLWLSTFPSRPDLRYDNHTAVVGLHSRFGIKLPDQFESSCPCSPDGPADLDVDPFHWLEDCRYTFAARNQRHDSIKQLECSWMSELGAIVKMEPRRLGEDNKRPDAFVQLGAETLLLDFAVVNPLCKSYLQLAAQEQLGAAKRVAKQKREKYKAMAQRAKATFIPVIIEATGGFHSEALELIQHIKRATRGNGSWKPSEVVHGLERSISVAVMRGNAAMVQCARARLRRSWLDRLA
;
A
#
# COMPACT_ATOMS: atom_id res chain seq x y z
N LEU A 1 9.71 -4.77 -5.97
CA LEU A 1 8.71 -5.79 -6.28
C LEU A 1 9.38 -6.80 -7.20
N LEU A 2 9.88 -7.84 -6.62
CA LEU A 2 10.33 -9.03 -7.29
C LEU A 2 9.09 -9.64 -7.95
N LEU A 3 8.86 -9.31 -9.22
CA LEU A 3 8.10 -10.20 -10.09
C LEU A 3 8.84 -11.53 -10.01
N ASP A 4 8.20 -12.51 -9.38
CA ASP A 4 8.78 -13.83 -9.27
C ASP A 4 9.02 -14.33 -10.70
N TRP A 5 10.28 -14.45 -11.11
CA TRP A 5 10.64 -15.00 -12.41
C TRP A 5 10.06 -16.41 -12.62
N LYS A 6 9.65 -17.08 -11.51
CA LYS A 6 8.93 -18.34 -11.53
C LYS A 6 7.49 -18.22 -12.06
N GLU A 7 6.88 -17.03 -12.01
CA GLU A 7 5.55 -16.77 -12.58
C GLU A 7 5.59 -16.52 -14.09
N CYS A 8 6.76 -16.22 -14.67
CA CYS A 8 6.90 -16.09 -16.12
C CYS A 8 7.20 -17.45 -16.75
N ALA A 9 6.52 -17.75 -17.84
CA ALA A 9 6.89 -18.90 -18.67
C ALA A 9 8.13 -18.56 -19.50
N ALA A 10 8.98 -19.56 -19.75
CA ALA A 10 10.16 -19.40 -20.59
C ALA A 10 9.75 -19.15 -22.05
N PRO A 11 9.95 -17.95 -22.60
CA PRO A 11 9.37 -17.57 -23.89
C PRO A 11 10.00 -18.27 -25.10
N GLU A 12 11.18 -18.88 -24.92
CA GLU A 12 11.87 -19.67 -25.96
C GLU A 12 11.32 -21.08 -26.15
N ARG A 13 10.49 -21.57 -25.24
CA ARG A 13 9.89 -22.91 -25.32
C ARG A 13 8.86 -22.95 -26.45
N PRO A 14 8.86 -24.01 -27.29
CA PRO A 14 7.91 -24.16 -28.41
C PRO A 14 6.44 -24.15 -27.94
N ASP A 15 6.12 -24.87 -26.87
CA ASP A 15 4.76 -24.93 -26.30
C ASP A 15 4.25 -23.57 -25.84
N VAL A 16 5.13 -22.73 -25.23
CA VAL A 16 4.82 -21.35 -24.84
C VAL A 16 4.54 -20.48 -26.06
N ARG A 17 5.36 -20.63 -27.12
CA ARG A 17 5.18 -19.90 -28.39
C ARG A 17 3.85 -20.27 -29.07
N GLU A 18 3.54 -21.53 -29.19
CA GLU A 18 2.29 -22.02 -29.77
C GLU A 18 1.07 -21.52 -29.00
N GLU A 19 1.12 -21.60 -27.66
CA GLU A 19 0.03 -21.08 -26.82
C GLU A 19 -0.13 -19.56 -26.94
N LEU A 20 0.96 -18.79 -26.99
CA LEU A 20 0.89 -17.34 -27.22
C LEU A 20 0.30 -17.01 -28.61
N GLN A 21 0.61 -17.77 -29.65
CA GLN A 21 0.02 -17.62 -30.96
C GLN A 21 -1.47 -17.97 -30.96
N ARG A 22 -1.86 -19.05 -30.29
CA ARG A 22 -3.27 -19.45 -30.11
C ARG A 22 -4.07 -18.38 -29.36
N LEU A 23 -3.47 -17.73 -28.34
CA LEU A 23 -4.10 -16.67 -27.57
C LEU A 23 -4.27 -15.36 -28.35
N HIS A 24 -3.59 -15.16 -29.49
CA HIS A 24 -3.70 -13.98 -30.35
C HIS A 24 -4.18 -14.38 -31.75
N PRO A 25 -5.48 -14.71 -31.90
CA PRO A 25 -6.01 -15.13 -33.20
C PRO A 25 -5.96 -13.99 -34.22
N ALA A 26 -5.88 -14.32 -35.48
CA ALA A 26 -6.00 -13.37 -36.57
C ALA A 26 -7.38 -12.70 -36.59
N SER A 27 -7.45 -11.50 -37.16
CA SER A 27 -8.75 -10.84 -37.40
C SER A 27 -9.51 -11.59 -38.47
N GLU A 28 -10.79 -11.76 -38.23
CA GLU A 28 -11.77 -12.21 -39.21
C GLU A 28 -12.53 -11.00 -39.80
N ASP A 29 -12.27 -9.79 -39.30
CA ASP A 29 -12.95 -8.56 -39.67
C ASP A 29 -12.30 -7.99 -40.94
N ASP A 30 -12.98 -8.00 -42.07
CA ASP A 30 -12.47 -7.49 -43.34
C ASP A 30 -12.63 -5.94 -43.46
N GLN A 31 -13.57 -5.36 -42.72
CA GLN A 31 -13.83 -3.90 -42.76
C GLN A 31 -14.08 -3.33 -41.39
N LEU A 32 -13.31 -2.30 -41.05
CA LEU A 32 -13.55 -1.50 -39.86
C LEU A 32 -14.53 -0.36 -40.18
N PRO A 33 -15.37 0.07 -39.19
CA PRO A 33 -16.21 1.23 -39.39
C PRO A 33 -15.35 2.46 -39.63
N PRO A 34 -15.76 3.38 -40.53
CA PRO A 34 -15.05 4.62 -40.74
C PRO A 34 -15.06 5.47 -39.46
N LEU A 35 -13.97 6.20 -39.26
CA LEU A 35 -13.88 7.13 -38.13
C LEU A 35 -14.92 8.25 -38.35
N PRO A 36 -15.82 8.51 -37.36
CA PRO A 36 -16.74 9.64 -37.47
C PRO A 36 -16.01 10.98 -37.48
N ASP A 37 -16.62 11.98 -38.12
CA ASP A 37 -16.16 13.36 -38.00
C ASP A 37 -16.30 13.83 -36.55
N ILE A 38 -15.25 14.44 -36.05
CA ILE A 38 -15.15 14.94 -34.68
C ILE A 38 -14.63 16.36 -34.78
N ALA A 39 -15.34 17.31 -34.19
CA ALA A 39 -14.90 18.68 -34.13
C ALA A 39 -13.58 18.80 -33.30
N GLU A 40 -12.70 19.71 -33.67
CA GLU A 40 -11.42 19.86 -32.97
C GLU A 40 -11.60 20.26 -31.49
N GLU A 41 -12.68 20.96 -31.17
CA GLU A 41 -13.08 21.34 -29.82
C GLU A 41 -13.42 20.15 -28.92
N ASP A 42 -13.80 18.99 -29.50
CA ASP A 42 -14.12 17.76 -28.79
C ASP A 42 -12.88 16.90 -28.51
N PHE A 43 -11.69 17.28 -28.98
CA PHE A 43 -10.48 16.49 -28.75
C PHE A 43 -10.07 16.53 -27.30
N VAL A 44 -9.32 15.47 -26.86
CA VAL A 44 -8.71 15.45 -25.54
C VAL A 44 -7.63 16.53 -25.47
N HIS A 45 -7.93 17.63 -24.80
CA HIS A 45 -6.96 18.68 -24.54
C HIS A 45 -6.10 18.31 -23.34
N VAL A 46 -4.78 18.28 -23.54
CA VAL A 46 -3.81 17.91 -22.50
C VAL A 46 -2.87 19.07 -22.23
N THR A 47 -2.77 19.45 -20.96
CA THR A 47 -1.83 20.44 -20.45
C THR A 47 -0.55 19.81 -19.92
N GLU A 48 0.48 20.61 -19.69
CA GLU A 48 1.71 20.18 -19.05
C GLU A 48 1.45 19.67 -17.61
N ASP A 49 0.50 20.28 -16.89
CA ASP A 49 0.15 19.89 -15.54
C ASP A 49 -0.58 18.54 -15.49
N ASP A 50 -1.41 18.23 -16.47
CA ASP A 50 -2.02 16.91 -16.61
C ASP A 50 -0.95 15.82 -16.79
N LEU A 51 0.04 16.08 -17.64
CA LEU A 51 1.15 15.16 -17.85
C LEU A 51 1.99 14.99 -16.57
N LYS A 52 2.32 16.09 -15.89
CA LYS A 52 3.05 16.04 -14.60
C LYS A 52 2.28 15.29 -13.52
N ARG A 53 0.96 15.48 -13.44
CA ARG A 53 0.08 14.79 -12.49
C ARG A 53 0.04 13.29 -12.79
N LEU A 54 -0.17 12.91 -14.04
CA LEU A 54 -0.16 11.50 -14.46
C LEU A 54 1.16 10.84 -14.13
N LEU A 55 2.29 11.45 -14.46
CA LEU A 55 3.62 10.88 -14.21
C LEU A 55 3.91 10.73 -12.71
N ARG A 56 3.48 11.67 -11.86
CA ARG A 56 3.61 11.53 -10.40
C ARG A 56 2.87 10.32 -9.86
N GLU A 57 1.68 10.06 -10.36
CA GLU A 57 0.85 8.92 -9.95
C GLU A 57 1.38 7.59 -10.53
N ALA A 58 1.74 7.59 -11.82
CA ALA A 58 2.26 6.41 -12.52
C ALA A 58 3.62 5.93 -11.97
N CYS A 59 4.50 6.86 -11.58
CA CYS A 59 5.79 6.51 -10.96
C CYS A 59 5.65 5.76 -9.64
N ARG A 60 4.54 5.95 -8.90
CA ARG A 60 4.28 5.21 -7.65
C ARG A 60 3.98 3.73 -7.89
N ARG A 61 3.61 3.34 -9.10
CA ARG A 61 3.17 1.98 -9.46
C ARG A 61 4.27 1.10 -10.06
N HIS A 62 5.50 1.60 -10.22
CA HIS A 62 6.68 0.86 -10.73
C HIS A 62 6.36 -0.02 -11.94
N SER A 63 6.01 0.55 -13.08
CA SER A 63 5.70 -0.22 -14.28
C SER A 63 6.94 -0.43 -15.17
N SER A 64 6.99 -1.59 -15.83
CA SER A 64 8.02 -1.93 -16.80
C SER A 64 8.00 -1.04 -18.03
N GLY A 65 9.17 -0.87 -18.67
CA GLY A 65 9.28 -0.24 -19.99
C GLY A 65 8.75 -1.12 -21.11
N GLY A 66 8.26 -0.46 -22.18
CA GLY A 66 7.92 -1.07 -23.45
C GLY A 66 9.16 -1.54 -24.25
N PRO A 67 9.03 -1.73 -25.58
CA PRO A 67 10.15 -2.11 -26.43
C PRO A 67 11.36 -1.18 -26.36
N SER A 68 11.17 0.12 -26.26
CA SER A 68 12.25 1.11 -26.12
C SER A 68 12.98 1.09 -24.76
N GLY A 69 12.39 0.44 -23.76
CA GLY A 69 12.88 0.45 -22.38
C GLY A 69 12.55 1.74 -21.59
N TRP A 70 11.94 2.75 -22.19
CA TRP A 70 11.52 3.95 -21.49
C TRP A 70 10.46 3.64 -20.43
N THR A 71 10.64 4.20 -19.22
CA THR A 71 9.73 4.07 -18.09
C THR A 71 9.15 5.42 -17.68
N TYR A 72 8.09 5.42 -16.88
CA TYR A 72 7.55 6.66 -16.30
C TYR A 72 8.59 7.43 -15.46
N HIS A 73 9.57 6.74 -14.85
CA HIS A 73 10.64 7.39 -14.09
C HIS A 73 11.60 8.16 -14.99
N TYR A 74 12.00 7.58 -16.13
CA TYR A 74 12.83 8.27 -17.12
C TYR A 74 12.09 9.47 -17.72
N MET A 75 10.81 9.31 -18.06
CA MET A 75 9.97 10.41 -18.52
C MET A 75 9.90 11.55 -17.51
N LYS A 76 9.65 11.21 -16.24
CA LYS A 76 9.58 12.21 -15.17
C LYS A 76 10.92 12.93 -14.96
N ALA A 77 12.05 12.22 -15.06
CA ALA A 77 13.37 12.81 -14.96
C ALA A 77 13.66 13.75 -16.14
N ALA A 78 13.40 13.29 -17.37
CA ALA A 78 13.61 14.09 -18.58
C ALA A 78 12.74 15.37 -18.62
N MET A 79 11.57 15.39 -17.99
CA MET A 79 10.71 16.56 -17.90
C MET A 79 11.22 17.68 -17.00
N THR A 80 12.41 17.59 -16.41
CA THR A 80 13.05 18.74 -15.75
C THR A 80 13.42 19.83 -16.74
N GLU A 81 13.76 19.45 -17.97
CA GLU A 81 14.11 20.37 -19.06
C GLU A 81 12.90 20.89 -19.82
N GLU A 82 12.80 22.20 -20.00
CA GLU A 82 11.63 22.84 -20.66
C GLU A 82 11.44 22.40 -22.11
N ALA A 83 12.52 22.33 -22.89
CA ALA A 83 12.47 21.89 -24.27
C ALA A 83 11.94 20.47 -24.39
N VAL A 84 12.39 19.57 -23.52
CA VAL A 84 11.92 18.17 -23.47
C VAL A 84 10.44 18.10 -23.11
N ARG A 85 9.98 18.91 -22.12
CA ARG A 85 8.56 18.97 -21.77
C ARG A 85 7.68 19.35 -22.96
N LYS A 86 8.06 20.39 -23.70
CA LYS A 86 7.34 20.85 -24.91
C LYS A 86 7.29 19.75 -25.97
N CYS A 87 8.42 19.06 -26.23
CA CYS A 87 8.48 17.95 -27.18
C CYS A 87 7.59 16.79 -26.77
N PHE A 88 7.63 16.36 -25.49
CA PHE A 88 6.78 15.28 -25.01
C PHE A 88 5.30 15.62 -25.06
N LEU A 89 4.93 16.83 -24.67
CA LEU A 89 3.55 17.29 -24.76
C LEU A 89 3.07 17.32 -26.21
N SER A 90 3.89 17.80 -27.14
CA SER A 90 3.60 17.80 -28.58
C SER A 90 3.39 16.37 -29.10
N LEU A 91 4.29 15.45 -28.77
CA LEU A 91 4.17 14.03 -29.18
C LEU A 91 2.87 13.39 -28.64
N ILE A 92 2.56 13.61 -27.37
CA ILE A 92 1.33 13.07 -26.76
C ILE A 92 0.08 13.65 -27.45
N ARG A 93 0.05 14.95 -27.74
CA ARG A 93 -1.07 15.57 -28.46
C ARG A 93 -1.25 14.97 -29.87
N ARG A 94 -0.13 14.74 -30.58
CA ARG A 94 -0.18 14.11 -31.93
C ARG A 94 -0.65 12.65 -31.90
N ILE A 95 -0.35 11.92 -30.81
CA ILE A 95 -0.92 10.57 -30.59
C ILE A 95 -2.43 10.67 -30.36
N LEU A 96 -2.87 11.60 -29.52
CA LEU A 96 -4.29 11.79 -29.19
C LEU A 96 -5.13 12.19 -30.39
N THR A 97 -4.57 12.95 -31.35
CA THR A 97 -5.24 13.49 -32.53
C THR A 97 -4.99 12.66 -33.82
N ASP A 98 -4.26 11.55 -33.74
CA ASP A 98 -3.87 10.69 -34.87
C ASP A 98 -3.21 11.48 -36.04
N THR A 99 -2.26 12.35 -35.68
CA THR A 99 -1.52 13.17 -36.68
C THR A 99 -0.06 12.71 -36.86
N LEU A 100 0.29 11.53 -36.38
CA LEU A 100 1.61 10.92 -36.55
C LEU A 100 1.70 10.16 -37.89
N PRO A 101 2.89 10.16 -38.52
CA PRO A 101 3.10 9.37 -39.74
C PRO A 101 2.97 7.85 -39.41
N PRO A 102 2.54 7.04 -40.42
CA PRO A 102 2.30 5.60 -40.23
C PRO A 102 3.49 4.82 -39.66
N GLN A 103 4.74 5.20 -40.02
CA GLN A 103 5.93 4.58 -39.52
C GLN A 103 6.11 4.81 -38.00
N ALA A 104 5.88 6.04 -37.52
CA ALA A 104 5.93 6.38 -36.10
C ALA A 104 4.81 5.67 -35.32
N ARG A 105 3.60 5.61 -35.91
CA ARG A 105 2.48 4.85 -35.34
C ARG A 105 2.84 3.39 -35.13
N LYS A 106 3.41 2.72 -36.12
CA LYS A 106 3.83 1.31 -36.03
C LYS A 106 4.79 1.07 -34.88
N LEU A 107 5.82 1.93 -34.73
CA LEU A 107 6.80 1.84 -33.62
C LEU A 107 6.14 2.06 -32.25
N LEU A 108 5.28 3.06 -32.12
CA LEU A 108 4.64 3.41 -30.86
C LEU A 108 3.57 2.40 -30.41
N LEU A 109 2.98 1.65 -31.34
CA LEU A 109 2.00 0.60 -31.05
C LEU A 109 2.64 -0.76 -30.77
N ALA A 110 3.93 -0.95 -31.04
CA ALA A 110 4.63 -2.17 -30.69
C ALA A 110 4.63 -2.37 -29.16
N CYS A 111 4.46 -3.61 -28.74
CA CYS A 111 4.40 -3.97 -27.33
C CYS A 111 5.40 -5.08 -27.02
N ARG A 112 6.00 -5.05 -25.85
CA ARG A 112 6.73 -6.20 -25.33
C ARG A 112 5.74 -7.19 -24.73
N LEU A 113 5.70 -8.41 -25.24
CA LEU A 113 4.83 -9.49 -24.76
C LEU A 113 5.52 -10.31 -23.67
N VAL A 114 4.88 -10.41 -22.50
CA VAL A 114 5.37 -11.17 -21.35
C VAL A 114 4.37 -12.28 -20.99
N PRO A 115 4.75 -13.57 -21.08
CA PRO A 115 3.87 -14.69 -20.76
C PRO A 115 3.90 -15.00 -19.26
N PHE A 116 2.86 -14.63 -18.52
CA PHE A 116 2.68 -15.04 -17.14
C PHE A 116 1.95 -16.37 -17.03
N LYS A 117 2.37 -17.23 -16.12
CA LYS A 117 1.65 -18.47 -15.79
C LYS A 117 0.39 -18.15 -14.99
N LYS A 118 -0.72 -18.79 -15.32
CA LYS A 118 -1.91 -18.74 -14.46
C LYS A 118 -1.78 -19.77 -13.33
N PRO A 119 -2.30 -19.52 -12.12
CA PRO A 119 -2.25 -20.49 -11.01
C PRO A 119 -2.91 -21.84 -11.36
N GLN A 120 -3.93 -21.82 -12.20
CA GLN A 120 -4.71 -22.99 -12.63
C GLN A 120 -4.22 -23.58 -13.96
N GLY A 121 -3.03 -23.21 -14.43
CA GLY A 121 -2.48 -23.61 -15.74
C GLY A 121 -2.83 -22.64 -16.87
N GLY A 122 -2.03 -22.72 -17.96
CA GLY A 122 -2.11 -21.81 -19.10
C GLY A 122 -1.38 -20.48 -18.91
N LEU A 123 -1.50 -19.59 -19.90
CA LEU A 123 -0.76 -18.34 -19.93
C LEU A 123 -1.68 -17.11 -19.87
N ARG A 124 -1.17 -16.04 -19.29
CA ARG A 124 -1.71 -14.67 -19.39
C ARG A 124 -0.71 -13.80 -20.14
N PRO A 125 -1.01 -13.43 -21.40
CA PRO A 125 -0.11 -12.66 -22.25
C PRO A 125 -0.26 -11.16 -21.92
N ILE A 126 0.72 -10.58 -21.22
CA ILE A 126 0.71 -9.15 -20.91
C ILE A 126 1.50 -8.37 -21.96
N ALA A 127 0.83 -7.47 -22.66
CA ALA A 127 1.40 -6.60 -23.68
C ALA A 127 1.82 -5.25 -23.05
N VAL A 128 3.11 -5.09 -22.79
CA VAL A 128 3.67 -3.85 -22.26
C VAL A 128 3.98 -2.89 -23.41
N GLY A 129 3.10 -1.92 -23.64
CA GLY A 129 3.23 -0.91 -24.70
C GLY A 129 4.30 0.14 -24.42
N GLU A 130 4.62 0.90 -25.45
CA GLU A 130 5.48 2.07 -25.36
C GLU A 130 4.95 3.10 -24.36
N VAL A 131 5.85 3.71 -23.59
CA VAL A 131 5.47 4.64 -22.50
C VAL A 131 4.67 5.84 -23.03
N PHE A 132 4.97 6.33 -24.22
CA PHE A 132 4.28 7.48 -24.82
C PHE A 132 2.83 7.14 -25.19
N ALA A 133 2.62 5.99 -25.85
CA ALA A 133 1.29 5.50 -26.16
C ALA A 133 0.47 5.24 -24.88
N ARG A 134 1.08 4.62 -23.86
CA ARG A 134 0.42 4.37 -22.56
C ARG A 134 0.05 5.65 -21.82
N ILE A 135 0.87 6.71 -21.91
CA ILE A 135 0.54 8.02 -21.34
C ILE A 135 -0.66 8.63 -22.07
N ALA A 136 -0.66 8.63 -23.40
CA ALA A 136 -1.76 9.15 -24.20
C ALA A 136 -3.07 8.38 -23.91
N SER A 137 -3.02 7.05 -23.92
CA SER A 137 -4.15 6.18 -23.55
C SER A 137 -4.67 6.47 -22.13
N ALA A 138 -3.79 6.64 -21.15
CA ALA A 138 -4.18 6.91 -19.76
C ALA A 138 -4.79 8.30 -19.58
N LEU A 139 -4.33 9.31 -20.32
CA LEU A 139 -4.93 10.65 -20.33
C LEU A 139 -6.30 10.64 -20.99
N ALA A 140 -6.47 9.93 -22.10
CA ALA A 140 -7.74 9.75 -22.79
C ALA A 140 -8.78 9.06 -21.88
N VAL A 141 -8.41 7.95 -21.24
CA VAL A 141 -9.28 7.26 -20.26
C VAL A 141 -9.68 8.18 -19.12
N ARG A 142 -8.71 8.92 -18.56
CA ARG A 142 -9.00 9.86 -17.45
C ARG A 142 -9.99 10.94 -17.86
N HIS A 143 -9.91 11.43 -19.08
CA HIS A 143 -10.80 12.48 -19.60
C HIS A 143 -12.25 12.02 -19.64
N VAL A 144 -12.51 10.78 -20.09
CA VAL A 144 -13.88 10.25 -20.25
C VAL A 144 -14.39 9.49 -19.02
N MET A 145 -13.56 9.23 -18.01
CA MET A 145 -13.91 8.41 -16.84
C MET A 145 -15.11 8.97 -16.05
N GLN A 146 -15.30 10.30 -16.04
CA GLN A 146 -16.45 10.94 -15.39
C GLN A 146 -17.79 10.49 -15.98
N HIS A 147 -17.82 10.07 -17.24
CA HIS A 147 -19.01 9.58 -17.93
C HIS A 147 -19.16 8.05 -17.85
N ALA A 148 -18.14 7.33 -17.38
CA ALA A 148 -18.12 5.88 -17.44
C ALA A 148 -19.28 5.24 -16.66
N GLN A 149 -19.58 5.73 -15.46
CA GLN A 149 -20.66 5.16 -14.63
C GLN A 149 -22.04 5.41 -15.26
N GLU A 150 -22.23 6.56 -15.88
CA GLU A 150 -23.50 6.90 -16.56
C GLU A 150 -23.74 6.02 -17.79
N VAL A 151 -22.69 5.74 -18.56
CA VAL A 151 -22.77 4.97 -19.81
C VAL A 151 -22.81 3.45 -19.55
N LEU A 152 -22.02 2.97 -18.59
CA LEU A 152 -21.80 1.54 -18.35
C LEU A 152 -22.67 0.98 -17.20
N GLY A 153 -23.19 1.85 -16.34
CA GLY A 153 -24.09 1.43 -15.28
C GLY A 153 -25.50 1.06 -15.79
N PRO A 154 -26.30 0.40 -14.94
CA PRO A 154 -25.98 -0.08 -13.60
C PRO A 154 -25.25 -1.44 -13.58
N PHE A 155 -25.02 -2.09 -14.73
CA PHE A 155 -24.59 -3.49 -14.82
C PHE A 155 -23.09 -3.66 -14.64
N GLN A 156 -22.27 -2.81 -15.27
CA GLN A 156 -20.81 -2.91 -15.25
C GLN A 156 -20.22 -2.15 -14.06
N LEU A 157 -19.70 -2.89 -13.08
CA LEU A 157 -19.06 -2.33 -11.88
C LEU A 157 -17.52 -2.33 -11.94
N GLY A 158 -16.93 -2.94 -12.98
CA GLY A 158 -15.48 -3.09 -13.10
C GLY A 158 -14.73 -1.80 -13.46
N ILE A 159 -15.43 -0.76 -13.93
CA ILE A 159 -14.83 0.51 -14.33
C ILE A 159 -15.75 1.70 -13.97
N GLY A 160 -15.13 2.81 -13.58
CA GLY A 160 -15.87 4.02 -13.17
C GLY A 160 -16.51 3.95 -11.78
N VAL A 161 -16.54 2.76 -11.14
CA VAL A 161 -17.15 2.54 -9.82
C VAL A 161 -16.07 2.29 -8.77
N LYS A 162 -16.05 3.13 -7.74
CA LYS A 162 -15.09 2.95 -6.63
C LYS A 162 -15.52 1.77 -5.76
N GLY A 163 -14.63 0.78 -5.60
CA GLY A 163 -14.95 -0.46 -4.87
C GLY A 163 -15.93 -1.36 -5.63
N GLY A 164 -16.04 -1.24 -6.98
CA GLY A 164 -17.01 -1.97 -7.78
C GLY A 164 -16.90 -3.50 -7.65
N VAL A 165 -15.70 -4.04 -7.52
CA VAL A 165 -15.48 -5.48 -7.28
C VAL A 165 -16.06 -5.91 -5.94
N GLU A 166 -15.85 -5.10 -4.87
CA GLU A 166 -16.41 -5.36 -3.54
C GLU A 166 -17.94 -5.25 -3.57
N ALA A 167 -18.48 -4.22 -4.25
CA ALA A 167 -19.92 -4.07 -4.43
C ALA A 167 -20.54 -5.27 -5.15
N ALA A 168 -19.89 -5.75 -6.21
CA ALA A 168 -20.32 -6.96 -6.92
C ALA A 168 -20.32 -8.19 -6.01
N ALA A 169 -19.26 -8.40 -5.22
CA ALA A 169 -19.20 -9.51 -4.28
C ALA A 169 -20.34 -9.45 -3.25
N HIS A 170 -20.60 -8.27 -2.67
CA HIS A 170 -21.70 -8.07 -1.71
C HIS A 170 -23.08 -8.27 -2.34
N ILE A 171 -23.28 -7.87 -3.60
CA ILE A 171 -24.52 -8.13 -4.33
C ILE A 171 -24.71 -9.63 -4.51
N LEU A 172 -23.69 -10.38 -4.90
CA LEU A 172 -23.79 -11.82 -5.11
C LEU A 172 -24.03 -12.59 -3.81
N GLN A 173 -23.41 -12.15 -2.72
CA GLN A 173 -23.65 -12.74 -1.38
C GLN A 173 -25.07 -12.45 -0.90
N GLU A 174 -25.51 -11.20 -1.00
CA GLU A 174 -26.89 -10.84 -0.58
C GLU A 174 -27.94 -11.60 -1.40
N ALA A 175 -27.70 -11.79 -2.71
CA ALA A 175 -28.62 -12.54 -3.57
C ALA A 175 -28.84 -13.97 -3.07
N LEU A 176 -27.77 -14.66 -2.65
CA LEU A 176 -27.86 -16.04 -2.18
C LEU A 176 -28.56 -16.19 -0.80
N LEU A 177 -28.70 -15.10 -0.04
CA LEU A 177 -29.44 -15.07 1.22
C LEU A 177 -30.96 -14.93 1.02
N HIS A 178 -31.39 -14.64 -0.23
CA HIS A 178 -32.80 -14.63 -0.58
C HIS A 178 -33.23 -16.02 -1.08
N PRO A 179 -34.37 -16.55 -0.62
CA PRO A 179 -34.84 -17.88 -1.01
C PRO A 179 -35.08 -17.97 -2.53
N ASP A 180 -34.93 -19.17 -3.05
CA ASP A 180 -35.17 -19.54 -4.47
C ASP A 180 -34.32 -18.75 -5.47
N THR A 181 -33.28 -18.03 -5.03
CA THR A 181 -32.37 -17.32 -5.90
C THR A 181 -31.31 -18.25 -6.48
N THR A 182 -31.05 -18.11 -7.76
CA THR A 182 -29.96 -18.85 -8.43
C THR A 182 -29.02 -17.87 -9.09
N LEU A 183 -27.72 -18.05 -8.87
CA LEU A 183 -26.66 -17.35 -9.57
C LEU A 183 -26.13 -18.19 -10.73
N LEU A 184 -25.89 -17.56 -11.87
CA LEU A 184 -25.18 -18.15 -13.01
C LEU A 184 -23.99 -17.26 -13.36
N SER A 185 -22.79 -17.71 -13.04
CA SER A 185 -21.55 -17.02 -13.37
C SER A 185 -21.03 -17.49 -14.73
N LEU A 186 -20.86 -16.56 -15.66
CA LEU A 186 -20.42 -16.81 -17.03
C LEU A 186 -18.93 -16.50 -17.17
N ASP A 187 -18.18 -17.37 -17.81
CA ASP A 187 -16.77 -17.16 -18.18
C ASP A 187 -16.65 -17.00 -19.70
N ILE A 188 -15.97 -15.97 -20.16
CA ILE A 188 -15.72 -15.71 -21.57
C ILE A 188 -14.31 -16.19 -21.92
N GLU A 189 -14.21 -17.05 -22.93
CA GLU A 189 -12.93 -17.60 -23.37
C GLU A 189 -12.03 -16.52 -23.99
N ASN A 190 -10.82 -16.31 -23.41
CA ASN A 190 -9.78 -15.41 -23.93
C ASN A 190 -10.32 -14.00 -24.28
N ALA A 191 -11.23 -13.48 -23.49
CA ALA A 191 -12.12 -12.36 -23.75
C ALA A 191 -11.41 -11.14 -24.38
N PHE A 192 -10.32 -10.66 -23.78
CA PHE A 192 -9.59 -9.48 -24.23
C PHE A 192 -9.00 -9.65 -25.63
N ASN A 193 -8.48 -10.82 -25.98
CA ASN A 193 -7.78 -11.03 -27.25
C ASN A 193 -8.70 -11.48 -28.39
N THR A 194 -9.94 -11.90 -28.09
CA THR A 194 -10.89 -12.42 -29.09
C THR A 194 -11.96 -11.42 -29.52
N LEU A 195 -12.12 -10.31 -28.78
CA LEU A 195 -13.07 -9.24 -29.11
C LEU A 195 -12.86 -8.72 -30.54
N SER A 196 -13.94 -8.67 -31.35
CA SER A 196 -13.89 -8.05 -32.67
C SER A 196 -13.62 -6.54 -32.55
N ARG A 197 -12.60 -6.04 -33.27
CA ARG A 197 -12.29 -4.60 -33.31
C ARG A 197 -13.33 -3.80 -34.05
N SER A 198 -13.90 -4.39 -35.13
CA SER A 198 -14.99 -3.77 -35.88
C SER A 198 -16.21 -3.58 -34.99
N PHE A 199 -16.61 -4.62 -34.24
CA PHE A 199 -17.71 -4.54 -33.30
C PHE A 199 -17.43 -3.50 -32.20
N MET A 200 -16.25 -3.54 -31.58
CA MET A 200 -15.83 -2.61 -30.53
C MET A 200 -15.90 -1.14 -30.99
N LEU A 201 -15.33 -0.84 -32.15
CA LEU A 201 -15.35 0.52 -32.71
C LEU A 201 -16.80 0.95 -33.06
N SER A 202 -17.61 0.03 -33.62
CA SER A 202 -19.01 0.30 -33.90
C SER A 202 -19.83 0.61 -32.64
N GLN A 203 -19.54 -0.04 -31.52
CA GLN A 203 -20.19 0.28 -30.24
C GLN A 203 -19.70 1.63 -29.68
N LEU A 204 -18.38 1.86 -29.71
CA LEU A 204 -17.79 3.12 -29.24
C LEU A 204 -18.37 4.31 -29.97
N PHE A 205 -18.46 4.25 -31.30
CA PHE A 205 -18.92 5.36 -32.14
C PHE A 205 -20.42 5.69 -31.98
N LYS A 206 -21.18 4.83 -31.31
CA LYS A 206 -22.57 5.09 -30.94
C LYS A 206 -22.69 5.90 -29.63
N ILE A 207 -21.59 6.21 -28.94
CA ILE A 207 -21.60 6.86 -27.63
C ILE A 207 -21.00 8.28 -27.77
N PRO A 208 -21.79 9.32 -27.98
CA PRO A 208 -21.28 10.69 -28.18
C PRO A 208 -20.46 11.21 -27.00
N LYS A 209 -20.77 10.78 -25.76
CA LYS A 209 -20.01 11.15 -24.57
C LYS A 209 -18.55 10.71 -24.59
N PHE A 210 -18.19 9.78 -25.47
CA PHE A 210 -16.83 9.29 -25.67
C PHE A 210 -16.21 9.75 -26.99
N ALA A 211 -16.83 10.71 -27.69
CA ALA A 211 -16.34 11.20 -28.99
C ALA A 211 -14.89 11.70 -28.91
N SER A 212 -14.52 12.35 -27.82
CA SER A 212 -13.16 12.87 -27.58
C SER A 212 -12.06 11.83 -27.69
N ILE A 213 -12.37 10.54 -27.45
CA ILE A 213 -11.37 9.46 -27.52
C ILE A 213 -11.42 8.66 -28.83
N TYR A 214 -12.34 8.95 -29.74
CA TYR A 214 -12.50 8.16 -30.99
C TYR A 214 -11.20 8.10 -31.79
N ARG A 215 -10.52 9.22 -31.98
CA ARG A 215 -9.28 9.31 -32.79
C ARG A 215 -8.16 8.47 -32.20
N ILE A 216 -7.89 8.61 -30.90
CA ILE A 216 -6.84 7.80 -30.25
C ILE A 216 -7.18 6.31 -30.26
N VAL A 217 -8.45 5.93 -30.09
CA VAL A 217 -8.86 4.52 -30.15
C VAL A 217 -8.70 4.00 -31.59
N TYR A 218 -9.11 4.76 -32.59
CA TYR A 218 -8.90 4.41 -34.00
C TYR A 218 -7.41 4.30 -34.33
N TRP A 219 -6.60 5.27 -33.89
CA TRP A 219 -5.14 5.19 -33.96
C TRP A 219 -4.57 3.92 -33.32
N ALA A 220 -5.07 3.52 -32.15
CA ALA A 220 -4.54 2.36 -31.41
C ALA A 220 -4.96 1.01 -31.99
N TYR A 221 -6.16 0.91 -32.60
CA TYR A 221 -6.79 -0.39 -32.89
C TYR A 221 -7.25 -0.57 -34.34
N SER A 222 -7.15 0.41 -35.23
CA SER A 222 -7.56 0.24 -36.63
C SER A 222 -6.51 -0.50 -37.47
N THR A 223 -5.32 -0.72 -36.97
CA THR A 223 -4.27 -1.52 -37.63
C THR A 223 -3.73 -2.58 -36.71
N SER A 224 -3.10 -3.61 -37.27
CA SER A 224 -2.35 -4.59 -36.47
C SER A 224 -1.11 -3.94 -35.84
N SER A 225 -0.70 -4.47 -34.68
CA SER A 225 0.52 -4.05 -33.98
C SER A 225 1.39 -5.26 -33.64
N ASP A 226 2.69 -5.05 -33.54
CA ASP A 226 3.66 -6.10 -33.25
C ASP A 226 3.76 -6.35 -31.74
N LEU A 227 3.59 -7.59 -31.32
CA LEU A 227 3.87 -8.08 -29.97
C LEU A 227 5.24 -8.76 -29.97
N LEU A 228 6.23 -8.08 -29.40
CA LEU A 228 7.62 -8.49 -29.42
C LEU A 228 7.94 -9.36 -28.21
N VAL A 229 8.35 -10.60 -28.44
CA VAL A 229 8.81 -11.51 -27.40
C VAL A 229 10.32 -11.41 -27.28
N LEU A 230 10.80 -10.93 -26.13
CA LEU A 230 12.19 -10.64 -25.89
C LEU A 230 12.77 -11.55 -24.80
N LYS A 231 14.05 -11.95 -24.98
CA LYS A 231 14.87 -12.60 -23.95
C LYS A 231 16.21 -11.87 -23.84
N ASN A 232 16.55 -11.40 -22.65
CA ASN A 232 17.77 -10.64 -22.38
C ASN A 232 17.99 -9.45 -23.35
N GLY A 233 16.90 -8.73 -23.67
CA GLY A 233 16.91 -7.59 -24.59
C GLY A 233 16.96 -7.94 -26.08
N LYS A 234 17.06 -9.23 -26.44
CA LYS A 234 17.09 -9.68 -27.84
C LYS A 234 15.71 -10.18 -28.28
N LEU A 235 15.32 -9.83 -29.50
CA LEU A 235 14.09 -10.30 -30.11
C LEU A 235 14.21 -11.80 -30.42
N LEU A 236 13.28 -12.59 -29.90
CA LEU A 236 13.13 -14.01 -30.25
C LEU A 236 12.18 -14.18 -31.46
N TYR A 237 10.99 -13.59 -31.35
CA TYR A 237 9.97 -13.61 -32.42
C TYR A 237 8.93 -12.49 -32.14
N SER A 238 8.07 -12.25 -33.11
CA SER A 238 6.92 -11.36 -32.98
C SER A 238 5.62 -12.09 -33.28
N ILE A 239 4.53 -11.61 -32.68
CA ILE A 239 3.17 -12.06 -32.90
C ILE A 239 2.34 -10.85 -33.32
N SER A 240 1.50 -10.97 -34.32
CA SER A 240 0.61 -9.90 -34.75
C SER A 240 -0.61 -9.80 -33.84
N SER A 241 -0.89 -8.60 -33.32
CA SER A 241 -2.14 -8.27 -32.63
C SER A 241 -3.09 -7.58 -33.61
N SER A 242 -3.89 -8.33 -34.31
CA SER A 242 -4.88 -7.82 -35.27
C SER A 242 -6.31 -7.86 -34.74
N ARG A 243 -6.57 -8.60 -33.65
CA ARG A 243 -7.87 -8.77 -32.99
C ARG A 243 -7.75 -8.42 -31.48
N GLY A 244 -8.86 -8.15 -30.87
CA GLY A 244 -8.96 -7.85 -29.43
C GLY A 244 -8.33 -6.55 -28.97
N VAL A 245 -8.39 -6.34 -27.68
CA VAL A 245 -7.73 -5.25 -26.98
C VAL A 245 -6.49 -5.77 -26.24
N ARG A 246 -5.42 -4.97 -26.21
CA ARG A 246 -4.16 -5.39 -25.62
C ARG A 246 -4.23 -5.42 -24.09
N GLN A 247 -3.92 -6.55 -23.48
CA GLN A 247 -3.80 -6.68 -22.02
C GLN A 247 -2.59 -5.88 -21.52
N GLY A 248 -2.83 -4.71 -20.93
CA GLY A 248 -1.81 -3.76 -20.47
C GLY A 248 -1.92 -2.37 -21.09
N ASP A 249 -2.78 -2.20 -22.10
CA ASP A 249 -3.18 -0.89 -22.60
C ASP A 249 -4.22 -0.26 -21.64
N PRO A 250 -4.02 0.97 -21.14
CA PRO A 250 -5.00 1.67 -20.32
C PRO A 250 -6.40 1.78 -20.93
N LEU A 251 -6.51 1.87 -22.25
CA LEU A 251 -7.79 1.88 -22.98
C LEU A 251 -8.47 0.50 -22.98
N GLY A 252 -7.72 -0.60 -22.88
CA GLY A 252 -8.23 -1.95 -23.12
C GLY A 252 -9.46 -2.31 -22.29
N THR A 253 -9.44 -2.06 -20.99
CA THR A 253 -10.57 -2.38 -20.10
C THR A 253 -11.80 -1.54 -20.40
N LEU A 254 -11.63 -0.24 -20.65
CA LEU A 254 -12.75 0.65 -21.01
C LEU A 254 -13.42 0.20 -22.31
N LEU A 255 -12.63 -0.07 -23.34
CA LEU A 255 -13.12 -0.48 -24.65
C LEU A 255 -13.83 -1.84 -24.61
N PHE A 256 -13.32 -2.77 -23.82
CA PHE A 256 -13.97 -4.05 -23.59
C PHE A 256 -15.34 -3.87 -22.91
N CYS A 257 -15.43 -3.07 -21.85
CA CYS A 257 -16.70 -2.76 -21.19
C CYS A 257 -17.69 -2.03 -22.10
N ILE A 258 -17.22 -1.10 -22.95
CA ILE A 258 -18.05 -0.40 -23.96
C ILE A 258 -18.61 -1.42 -24.97
N ALA A 259 -17.80 -2.35 -25.44
CA ALA A 259 -18.27 -3.38 -26.37
C ALA A 259 -19.35 -4.29 -25.74
N LEU A 260 -19.24 -4.58 -24.45
CA LEU A 260 -20.18 -5.45 -23.74
C LEU A 260 -21.51 -4.78 -23.37
N ILE A 261 -21.57 -3.47 -23.17
CA ILE A 261 -22.75 -2.85 -22.54
C ILE A 261 -24.07 -3.11 -23.29
N ALA A 262 -24.06 -3.05 -24.63
CA ALA A 262 -25.25 -3.35 -25.43
C ALA A 262 -25.70 -4.81 -25.28
N ILE A 263 -24.76 -5.73 -25.10
CA ILE A 263 -25.02 -7.16 -24.87
C ILE A 263 -25.61 -7.35 -23.47
N LEU A 264 -25.02 -6.71 -22.46
CA LEU A 264 -25.50 -6.78 -21.07
C LEU A 264 -26.93 -6.27 -20.94
N ILE A 265 -27.29 -5.20 -21.65
CA ILE A 265 -28.67 -4.67 -21.68
C ILE A 265 -29.63 -5.73 -22.25
N LYS A 266 -29.28 -6.41 -23.36
CA LYS A 266 -30.13 -7.47 -23.93
C LYS A 266 -30.30 -8.66 -22.99
N ILE A 267 -29.23 -9.05 -22.31
CA ILE A 267 -29.25 -10.11 -21.28
C ILE A 267 -30.16 -9.72 -20.12
N ALA A 268 -30.05 -8.49 -19.63
CA ALA A 268 -30.88 -7.97 -18.54
C ALA A 268 -32.37 -7.93 -18.91
N VAL A 269 -32.70 -7.56 -20.17
CA VAL A 269 -34.09 -7.64 -20.68
C VAL A 269 -34.60 -9.09 -20.67
N ALA A 270 -33.77 -10.06 -21.01
CA ALA A 270 -34.14 -11.48 -21.00
C ALA A 270 -34.36 -12.04 -19.59
N LEU A 271 -33.79 -11.44 -18.56
CA LEU A 271 -34.04 -11.77 -17.13
C LEU A 271 -35.44 -11.33 -16.65
N SER A 272 -36.21 -10.57 -17.45
CA SER A 272 -37.63 -10.23 -17.20
C SER A 272 -37.92 -9.59 -15.85
N GLY A 273 -37.56 -8.32 -15.67
CA GLY A 273 -38.11 -7.49 -14.60
C GLY A 273 -37.53 -7.64 -13.20
N SER A 274 -36.68 -8.63 -12.91
CA SER A 274 -35.78 -8.62 -11.76
C SER A 274 -34.40 -8.33 -12.28
N PRO A 275 -33.89 -7.11 -12.11
CA PRO A 275 -32.65 -6.70 -12.76
C PRO A 275 -31.49 -7.21 -11.94
N ASP A 276 -31.06 -8.44 -12.21
CA ASP A 276 -29.94 -8.88 -11.42
C ASP A 276 -28.87 -9.46 -12.31
N LEU A 277 -28.23 -8.52 -13.02
CA LEU A 277 -27.02 -8.76 -13.74
C LEU A 277 -25.91 -7.88 -13.14
N VAL A 278 -24.82 -8.49 -12.78
CA VAL A 278 -23.63 -7.81 -12.29
C VAL A 278 -22.43 -8.24 -13.10
N ALA A 279 -21.77 -7.30 -13.75
CA ALA A 279 -20.56 -7.54 -14.49
C ALA A 279 -19.36 -6.78 -13.91
N VAL A 280 -18.23 -7.46 -13.83
CA VAL A 280 -16.93 -6.88 -13.51
C VAL A 280 -15.97 -7.21 -14.64
N VAL A 281 -15.88 -6.31 -15.60
CA VAL A 281 -15.16 -6.46 -16.87
C VAL A 281 -15.73 -7.65 -17.65
N ASP A 282 -15.04 -8.77 -17.73
CA ASP A 282 -15.42 -10.01 -18.41
C ASP A 282 -16.17 -11.03 -17.53
N ASP A 283 -16.11 -10.85 -16.20
CA ASP A 283 -16.88 -11.67 -15.26
C ASP A 283 -18.34 -11.20 -15.24
N ILE A 284 -19.25 -12.00 -15.81
CA ILE A 284 -20.68 -11.71 -15.89
C ILE A 284 -21.44 -12.64 -14.97
N ASN A 285 -22.25 -12.10 -14.05
CA ASN A 285 -23.02 -12.86 -13.10
C ASN A 285 -24.51 -12.53 -13.25
N LEU A 286 -25.32 -13.54 -13.54
CA LEU A 286 -26.76 -13.44 -13.67
C LEU A 286 -27.40 -13.91 -12.37
N ILE A 287 -28.41 -13.18 -11.89
CA ILE A 287 -29.12 -13.45 -10.64
C ILE A 287 -30.60 -13.55 -10.97
N ALA A 288 -31.28 -14.63 -10.65
CA ALA A 288 -32.70 -14.76 -10.85
C ALA A 288 -33.34 -15.75 -9.86
N GLN A 289 -34.63 -15.52 -9.55
CA GLN A 289 -35.50 -16.47 -8.86
C GLN A 289 -36.27 -17.35 -9.84
N ASN A 290 -36.41 -16.93 -11.09
CA ASN A 290 -37.13 -17.68 -12.13
C ASN A 290 -36.13 -18.41 -13.02
N ALA A 291 -36.24 -19.74 -13.06
CA ALA A 291 -35.35 -20.63 -13.82
C ALA A 291 -35.43 -20.42 -15.33
N GLU A 292 -36.63 -20.18 -15.86
CA GLU A 292 -36.88 -19.98 -17.30
C GLU A 292 -36.26 -18.66 -17.77
N SER A 293 -36.34 -17.61 -16.95
CA SER A 293 -35.73 -16.31 -17.28
C SER A 293 -34.21 -16.44 -17.29
N LEU A 294 -33.60 -17.19 -16.36
CA LEU A 294 -32.17 -17.45 -16.32
C LEU A 294 -31.71 -18.26 -17.54
N ALA A 295 -32.46 -19.27 -17.94
CA ALA A 295 -32.19 -20.08 -19.15
C ALA A 295 -32.28 -19.22 -20.43
N ARG A 296 -33.28 -18.34 -20.53
CA ARG A 296 -33.40 -17.37 -21.65
C ARG A 296 -32.22 -16.42 -21.69
N ALA A 297 -31.85 -15.84 -20.54
CA ALA A 297 -30.74 -14.91 -20.45
C ALA A 297 -29.41 -15.55 -20.88
N TYR A 298 -29.18 -16.81 -20.51
CA TYR A 298 -28.02 -17.58 -20.97
C TYR A 298 -28.03 -17.77 -22.51
N ALA A 299 -29.19 -18.15 -23.08
CA ALA A 299 -29.33 -18.31 -24.53
C ALA A 299 -29.05 -17.01 -25.27
N VAL A 300 -29.58 -15.88 -24.75
CA VAL A 300 -29.31 -14.53 -25.29
C VAL A 300 -27.83 -14.19 -25.17
N ALA A 301 -27.19 -14.46 -24.02
CA ALA A 301 -25.75 -14.22 -23.84
C ALA A 301 -24.93 -15.00 -24.90
N LYS A 302 -25.23 -16.29 -25.08
CA LYS A 302 -24.55 -17.15 -26.08
C LYS A 302 -24.73 -16.64 -27.50
N GLN A 303 -25.89 -16.09 -27.80
CA GLN A 303 -26.20 -15.54 -29.13
C GLN A 303 -25.52 -14.20 -29.37
N GLU A 304 -25.66 -13.26 -28.43
CA GLU A 304 -25.24 -11.86 -28.57
C GLU A 304 -23.71 -11.67 -28.46
N LEU A 305 -23.01 -12.56 -27.78
CA LEU A 305 -21.56 -12.56 -27.70
C LEU A 305 -20.87 -12.92 -29.04
N ARG A 306 -21.51 -13.72 -29.90
CA ARG A 306 -20.94 -14.18 -31.18
C ARG A 306 -20.58 -13.04 -32.14
N PRO A 307 -21.45 -12.04 -32.40
CA PRO A 307 -21.10 -10.92 -33.26
C PRO A 307 -19.93 -10.08 -32.73
N ALA A 308 -19.75 -10.07 -31.41
CA ALA A 308 -18.60 -9.42 -30.78
C ALA A 308 -17.32 -10.28 -30.90
N GLY A 309 -17.37 -11.45 -31.49
CA GLY A 309 -16.25 -12.39 -31.59
C GLY A 309 -15.93 -13.11 -30.27
N LEU A 310 -16.85 -13.04 -29.29
CA LEU A 310 -16.71 -13.62 -27.96
C LEU A 310 -17.46 -14.96 -27.87
N ARG A 311 -16.95 -15.86 -27.05
CA ARG A 311 -17.56 -17.17 -26.79
C ARG A 311 -17.52 -17.46 -25.29
N LEU A 312 -18.63 -18.05 -24.80
CA LEU A 312 -18.66 -18.58 -23.45
C LEU A 312 -17.81 -19.85 -23.38
N GLN A 313 -17.20 -20.09 -22.23
CA GLN A 313 -16.51 -21.35 -21.91
C GLN A 313 -17.42 -22.18 -21.00
N PRO A 314 -18.24 -23.10 -21.57
CA PRO A 314 -19.29 -23.77 -20.80
C PRO A 314 -18.81 -24.52 -19.57
N THR A 315 -17.65 -25.19 -19.63
CA THR A 315 -17.05 -25.95 -18.53
C THR A 315 -16.63 -25.10 -17.34
N LYS A 316 -16.60 -23.77 -17.48
CA LYS A 316 -16.31 -22.81 -16.40
C LYS A 316 -17.53 -22.02 -15.95
N VAL A 317 -18.66 -22.17 -16.63
CA VAL A 317 -19.92 -21.60 -16.17
C VAL A 317 -20.31 -22.27 -14.85
N LYS A 318 -20.65 -21.46 -13.83
CA LYS A 318 -21.01 -21.96 -12.51
C LYS A 318 -22.47 -21.64 -12.20
N LEU A 319 -23.21 -22.66 -11.81
CA LEU A 319 -24.59 -22.56 -11.32
C LEU A 319 -24.59 -22.72 -9.80
N ILE A 320 -25.05 -21.70 -9.08
CA ILE A 320 -25.04 -21.64 -7.61
C ILE A 320 -26.47 -21.35 -7.15
N PRO A 321 -27.23 -22.37 -6.73
CA PRO A 321 -28.59 -22.19 -6.22
C PRO A 321 -28.59 -21.85 -4.72
N SER A 322 -29.51 -20.99 -4.26
CA SER A 322 -29.74 -20.76 -2.82
C SER A 322 -30.53 -21.89 -2.14
N GLY A 323 -31.06 -22.82 -2.90
CA GLY A 323 -31.84 -23.99 -2.44
C GLY A 323 -31.77 -25.13 -3.45
N ASN A 324 -32.90 -25.82 -3.66
CA ASN A 324 -32.96 -26.92 -4.62
C ASN A 324 -32.83 -26.42 -6.07
N ILE A 325 -32.11 -27.17 -6.87
CA ILE A 325 -31.90 -26.81 -8.29
C ILE A 325 -33.19 -27.07 -9.05
N HIS A 326 -33.70 -26.09 -9.79
CA HIS A 326 -34.84 -26.28 -10.66
C HIS A 326 -34.54 -27.28 -11.78
N PRO A 327 -35.46 -28.24 -12.10
CA PRO A 327 -35.21 -29.29 -13.09
C PRO A 327 -34.75 -28.78 -14.46
N THR A 328 -35.29 -27.65 -14.94
CA THR A 328 -34.90 -27.01 -16.20
C THR A 328 -33.43 -26.62 -16.18
N LEU A 329 -32.95 -26.00 -15.08
CA LEU A 329 -31.53 -25.58 -14.96
C LEU A 329 -30.61 -26.79 -14.79
N ALA A 330 -31.05 -27.82 -14.07
CA ALA A 330 -30.30 -29.06 -13.94
C ALA A 330 -30.13 -29.81 -15.29
N ALA A 331 -31.15 -29.77 -16.12
CA ALA A 331 -31.07 -30.33 -17.47
C ALA A 331 -30.13 -29.53 -18.36
N LEU A 332 -30.25 -28.19 -18.34
CA LEU A 332 -29.40 -27.30 -19.11
C LEU A 332 -27.94 -27.38 -18.65
N ALA A 333 -27.69 -27.44 -17.36
CA ALA A 333 -26.34 -27.60 -16.79
C ALA A 333 -25.65 -28.89 -17.28
N ARG A 334 -26.39 -29.99 -17.35
CA ARG A 334 -25.89 -31.25 -17.91
C ARG A 334 -25.60 -31.14 -19.40
N GLN A 335 -26.54 -30.54 -20.16
CA GLN A 335 -26.39 -30.37 -21.62
C GLN A 335 -25.18 -29.47 -21.97
N GLU A 336 -25.01 -28.35 -21.26
CA GLU A 336 -23.96 -27.34 -21.49
C GLU A 336 -22.67 -27.62 -20.67
N GLN A 337 -22.65 -28.70 -19.86
CA GLN A 337 -21.51 -29.08 -19.01
C GLN A 337 -21.11 -28.00 -17.98
N TRP A 338 -22.10 -27.33 -17.36
CA TRP A 338 -21.84 -26.36 -16.31
C TRP A 338 -21.38 -27.03 -15.01
N GLN A 339 -20.64 -26.27 -14.23
CA GLN A 339 -20.29 -26.64 -12.85
C GLN A 339 -21.47 -26.27 -11.92
N ILE A 340 -22.02 -27.28 -11.26
CA ILE A 340 -23.03 -27.06 -10.21
C ILE A 340 -22.28 -26.92 -8.88
N VAL A 341 -22.46 -25.81 -8.19
CA VAL A 341 -21.83 -25.51 -6.90
C VAL A 341 -22.90 -25.57 -5.83
N THR A 342 -22.77 -26.51 -4.92
CA THR A 342 -23.73 -26.76 -3.82
C THR A 342 -23.24 -26.27 -2.47
N ASP A 343 -21.94 -25.98 -2.33
CA ASP A 343 -21.29 -25.49 -1.12
C ASP A 343 -20.83 -24.05 -1.30
N ALA A 344 -19.62 -23.85 -1.75
CA ALA A 344 -19.02 -22.56 -2.01
C ALA A 344 -18.01 -22.59 -3.14
N THR A 345 -17.80 -21.44 -3.77
CA THR A 345 -16.79 -21.25 -4.83
C THR A 345 -16.18 -19.86 -4.75
N VAL A 346 -15.09 -19.64 -5.47
CA VAL A 346 -14.49 -18.31 -5.59
C VAL A 346 -15.08 -17.60 -6.82
N LEU A 347 -15.72 -16.44 -6.59
CA LEU A 347 -16.12 -15.49 -7.63
C LEU A 347 -15.52 -14.13 -7.30
N LEU A 348 -15.01 -13.44 -8.31
CA LEU A 348 -14.38 -12.11 -8.15
C LEU A 348 -13.26 -12.08 -7.08
N GLY A 349 -12.64 -13.22 -6.81
CA GLY A 349 -11.64 -13.37 -5.75
C GLY A 349 -12.20 -13.50 -4.33
N ALA A 350 -13.51 -13.53 -4.16
CA ALA A 350 -14.22 -13.74 -2.90
C ALA A 350 -14.83 -15.13 -2.80
N PRO A 351 -14.73 -15.85 -1.68
CA PRO A 351 -15.56 -17.01 -1.37
C PRO A 351 -17.04 -16.65 -1.36
N ILE A 352 -17.82 -17.30 -2.17
CA ILE A 352 -19.29 -17.08 -2.31
C ILE A 352 -19.97 -18.45 -2.38
N GLY A 353 -21.06 -18.62 -1.65
CA GLY A 353 -21.81 -19.85 -1.58
C GLY A 353 -22.93 -19.80 -0.56
N THR A 354 -23.59 -20.91 -0.36
CA THR A 354 -24.69 -21.09 0.61
C THR A 354 -24.27 -21.88 1.84
N ASP A 355 -23.13 -22.56 1.76
CA ASP A 355 -22.60 -23.35 2.86
C ASP A 355 -21.50 -22.56 3.60
N LYS A 356 -21.71 -22.35 4.91
CA LYS A 356 -20.78 -21.62 5.77
C LYS A 356 -19.41 -22.29 5.84
N GLU A 357 -19.37 -23.60 6.04
CA GLU A 357 -18.11 -24.37 6.18
C GLU A 357 -17.28 -24.30 4.88
N GLY A 358 -17.96 -24.38 3.73
CA GLY A 358 -17.31 -24.21 2.42
C GLY A 358 -16.70 -22.82 2.24
N ILE A 359 -17.40 -21.77 2.68
CA ILE A 359 -16.89 -20.37 2.63
C ILE A 359 -15.67 -20.21 3.55
N GLU A 360 -15.75 -20.71 4.80
CA GLU A 360 -14.66 -20.65 5.79
C GLU A 360 -13.42 -21.41 5.29
N ARG A 361 -13.60 -22.62 4.73
CA ARG A 361 -12.52 -23.40 4.12
C ARG A 361 -11.83 -22.63 2.99
N LEU A 362 -12.59 -22.03 2.07
CA LEU A 362 -12.03 -21.24 0.97
C LEU A 362 -11.33 -19.95 1.48
N ALA A 363 -11.82 -19.34 2.55
CA ALA A 363 -11.18 -18.21 3.18
C ALA A 363 -9.82 -18.58 3.78
N LEU A 364 -9.76 -19.73 4.46
CA LEU A 364 -8.51 -20.25 5.03
C LEU A 364 -7.50 -20.62 3.93
N GLU A 365 -7.94 -21.29 2.86
CA GLU A 365 -7.09 -21.58 1.70
C GLU A 365 -6.52 -20.30 1.06
N ALA A 366 -7.31 -19.22 0.99
CA ALA A 366 -6.86 -17.95 0.45
C ALA A 366 -5.75 -17.33 1.31
N VAL A 367 -5.80 -17.49 2.63
CA VAL A 367 -4.76 -17.05 3.56
C VAL A 367 -3.52 -17.94 3.47
N GLU A 368 -3.69 -19.25 3.43
CA GLU A 368 -2.57 -20.21 3.35
C GLU A 368 -1.70 -20.04 2.09
N ARG A 369 -2.24 -19.51 1.00
CA ARG A 369 -1.46 -19.16 -0.20
C ARG A 369 -0.36 -18.13 0.08
N HIS A 370 -0.43 -17.40 1.19
CA HIS A 370 0.57 -16.42 1.58
C HIS A 370 1.69 -17.01 2.45
N ARG A 371 1.62 -18.29 2.85
CA ARG A 371 2.61 -18.96 3.71
C ARG A 371 4.03 -18.79 3.17
N THR A 372 4.27 -19.09 1.90
CA THR A 372 5.61 -18.97 1.28
C THR A 372 6.17 -17.56 1.35
N LEU A 373 5.31 -16.53 1.27
CA LEU A 373 5.76 -15.15 1.47
C LEU A 373 6.28 -14.94 2.89
N PHE A 374 5.57 -15.42 3.91
CA PHE A 374 6.01 -15.29 5.30
C PHE A 374 7.27 -16.09 5.58
N GLU A 375 7.37 -17.33 5.09
CA GLU A 375 8.58 -18.15 5.17
C GLU A 375 9.80 -17.44 4.53
N THR A 376 9.61 -16.79 3.39
CA THR A 376 10.67 -15.99 2.74
C THR A 376 11.07 -14.77 3.57
N LEU A 377 10.12 -14.13 4.26
CA LEU A 377 10.41 -13.00 5.15
C LEU A 377 11.21 -13.41 6.39
N GLU A 378 11.04 -14.64 6.83
CA GLU A 378 11.72 -15.23 8.00
C GLU A 378 13.13 -15.73 7.65
N ASP A 379 13.44 -15.92 6.37
CA ASP A 379 14.75 -16.41 5.93
C ASP A 379 15.79 -15.29 5.86
N SER A 380 16.65 -15.24 6.88
CA SER A 380 17.74 -14.25 6.97
C SER A 380 18.86 -14.43 5.93
N GLN A 381 18.89 -15.55 5.21
CA GLN A 381 19.84 -15.76 4.10
C GLN A 381 19.34 -15.08 2.81
N ILE A 382 18.01 -14.91 2.68
CA ILE A 382 17.42 -14.27 1.52
C ILE A 382 17.29 -12.76 1.73
N LEU A 383 16.83 -12.33 2.91
CA LEU A 383 16.52 -10.93 3.24
C LEU A 383 17.18 -10.50 4.53
N THR A 384 17.73 -9.29 4.56
CA THR A 384 18.07 -8.64 5.82
C THR A 384 16.79 -8.30 6.60
N THR A 385 16.86 -8.23 7.93
CA THR A 385 15.70 -7.84 8.77
C THR A 385 15.15 -6.47 8.36
N GLN A 386 15.99 -5.55 7.87
CA GLN A 386 15.56 -4.24 7.35
C GLN A 386 14.64 -4.40 6.12
N GLU A 387 15.05 -5.22 5.16
CA GLU A 387 14.29 -5.49 3.94
C GLU A 387 13.01 -6.26 4.25
N ALA A 388 13.11 -7.29 5.09
CA ALA A 388 11.99 -8.11 5.52
C ALA A 388 10.91 -7.27 6.21
N LEU A 389 11.27 -6.38 7.15
CA LEU A 389 10.34 -5.46 7.82
C LEU A 389 9.62 -4.52 6.85
N LEU A 390 10.30 -4.03 5.83
CA LEU A 390 9.69 -3.17 4.81
C LEU A 390 8.68 -3.94 3.96
N ILE A 391 9.05 -5.13 3.47
CA ILE A 391 8.17 -5.99 2.68
C ILE A 391 6.99 -6.46 3.54
N PHE A 392 7.24 -6.87 4.78
CA PHE A 392 6.22 -7.28 5.73
C PHE A 392 5.13 -6.22 5.89
N ARG A 393 5.52 -4.98 6.19
CA ARG A 393 4.59 -3.87 6.39
C ARG A 393 3.86 -3.42 5.13
N LEU A 394 4.59 -3.32 4.01
CA LEU A 394 4.07 -2.69 2.78
C LEU A 394 3.40 -3.68 1.83
N CYS A 395 3.79 -4.96 1.89
CA CYS A 395 3.36 -5.97 0.94
C CYS A 395 2.62 -7.14 1.59
N ALA A 396 3.14 -7.71 2.70
CA ALA A 396 2.54 -8.90 3.31
C ALA A 396 1.27 -8.56 4.09
N THR A 397 1.36 -7.64 5.07
CA THR A 397 0.24 -7.25 5.92
C THR A 397 -1.05 -6.84 5.17
N PRO A 398 -1.02 -6.10 4.03
CA PRO A 398 -2.24 -5.72 3.34
C PRO A 398 -2.91 -6.83 2.52
N ARG A 399 -2.29 -7.99 2.36
CA ARG A 399 -2.78 -9.03 1.44
C ARG A 399 -4.13 -9.61 1.83
N VAL A 400 -4.43 -9.64 3.10
CA VAL A 400 -5.71 -10.15 3.61
C VAL A 400 -6.85 -9.12 3.51
N ASN A 401 -6.55 -7.85 3.27
CA ASN A 401 -7.53 -6.76 3.35
C ASN A 401 -8.76 -6.98 2.46
N TYR A 402 -8.59 -7.47 1.22
CA TYR A 402 -9.72 -7.72 0.34
C TYR A 402 -10.65 -8.78 0.92
N LEU A 403 -10.10 -9.88 1.41
CA LEU A 403 -10.86 -10.95 2.03
C LEU A 403 -11.70 -10.45 3.21
N LEU A 404 -11.07 -9.66 4.12
CA LEU A 404 -11.76 -9.08 5.27
C LEU A 404 -12.83 -8.05 4.88
N ARG A 405 -12.71 -7.44 3.72
CA ARG A 405 -13.68 -6.45 3.23
C ARG A 405 -14.90 -7.10 2.60
N VAL A 406 -14.74 -8.26 1.96
CA VAL A 406 -15.82 -8.91 1.21
C VAL A 406 -16.53 -10.00 1.97
N LEU A 407 -15.90 -10.67 2.94
CA LEU A 407 -16.55 -11.72 3.73
C LEU A 407 -17.23 -11.18 4.99
N TYR A 408 -18.35 -11.79 5.34
CA TYR A 408 -18.93 -11.59 6.65
C TYR A 408 -17.89 -11.88 7.75
N PRO A 409 -17.82 -11.04 8.81
CA PRO A 409 -16.80 -11.17 9.84
C PRO A 409 -16.70 -12.57 10.46
N ASP A 410 -17.85 -13.21 10.69
CA ASP A 410 -17.89 -14.55 11.27
C ASP A 410 -17.30 -15.63 10.34
N HIS A 411 -17.48 -15.50 9.02
CA HIS A 411 -16.89 -16.41 8.03
C HIS A 411 -15.39 -16.18 7.82
N ALA A 412 -14.90 -14.99 8.11
CA ALA A 412 -13.49 -14.63 7.94
C ALA A 412 -12.64 -14.81 9.21
N LYS A 413 -13.26 -15.15 10.34
CA LYS A 413 -12.63 -15.15 11.66
C LYS A 413 -11.41 -16.07 11.75
N GLU A 414 -11.57 -17.34 11.42
CA GLU A 414 -10.50 -18.33 11.48
C GLU A 414 -9.34 -17.98 10.52
N ALA A 415 -9.67 -17.54 9.30
CA ALA A 415 -8.70 -17.08 8.33
C ALA A 415 -7.91 -15.86 8.83
N ALA A 416 -8.57 -14.91 9.51
CA ALA A 416 -7.92 -13.75 10.10
C ALA A 416 -6.99 -14.12 11.27
N GLU A 417 -7.42 -15.02 12.16
CA GLU A 417 -6.61 -15.54 13.27
C GLU A 417 -5.38 -16.31 12.74
N ARG A 418 -5.57 -17.09 11.69
CA ARG A 418 -4.47 -17.79 11.00
C ARG A 418 -3.48 -16.84 10.38
N PHE A 419 -3.96 -15.76 9.74
CA PHE A 419 -3.10 -14.73 9.17
C PHE A 419 -2.31 -13.98 10.25
N ASP A 420 -2.95 -13.65 11.37
CA ASP A 420 -2.28 -13.02 12.52
C ASP A 420 -1.21 -13.93 13.12
N THR A 421 -1.42 -15.26 13.14
CA THR A 421 -0.41 -16.23 13.56
C THR A 421 0.84 -16.17 12.68
N MET A 422 0.69 -16.13 11.35
CA MET A 422 1.83 -15.96 10.44
C MET A 422 2.55 -14.63 10.67
N GLN A 423 1.81 -13.55 10.90
CA GLN A 423 2.39 -12.24 11.19
C GLN A 423 3.17 -12.24 12.52
N ARG A 424 2.67 -12.93 13.55
CA ARG A 424 3.34 -13.07 14.85
C ARG A 424 4.65 -13.85 14.70
N HIS A 425 4.67 -14.95 13.98
CA HIS A 425 5.89 -15.73 13.72
C HIS A 425 6.97 -14.91 13.02
N ALA A 426 6.59 -14.16 11.96
CA ALA A 426 7.52 -13.26 11.30
C ALA A 426 8.08 -12.19 12.26
N LEU A 427 7.24 -11.61 13.13
CA LEU A 427 7.69 -10.63 14.10
C LEU A 427 8.64 -11.26 15.14
N GLU A 428 8.38 -12.47 15.62
CA GLU A 428 9.27 -13.21 16.52
C GLU A 428 10.63 -13.45 15.88
N THR A 429 10.67 -13.82 14.59
CA THR A 429 11.92 -13.97 13.84
C THR A 429 12.69 -12.64 13.77
N PHE A 430 12.01 -11.51 13.50
CA PHE A 430 12.67 -10.19 13.47
C PHE A 430 13.18 -9.76 14.85
N LEU A 431 12.59 -10.26 15.92
CA LEU A 431 13.04 -10.06 17.30
C LEU A 431 14.08 -11.10 17.73
N ALA A 432 14.49 -12.03 16.87
CA ALA A 432 15.32 -13.18 17.19
C ALA A 432 14.80 -13.98 18.41
N GLN A 433 13.47 -14.13 18.51
CA GLN A 433 12.76 -14.90 19.52
C GLN A 433 12.29 -16.25 18.96
N ARG A 434 11.99 -17.20 19.83
CA ARG A 434 11.35 -18.47 19.43
C ARG A 434 9.88 -18.24 19.09
N HIS A 435 9.37 -19.01 18.14
CA HIS A 435 7.95 -18.95 17.77
C HIS A 435 7.06 -19.32 18.98
N GLY A 436 5.97 -18.59 19.13
CA GLY A 436 5.00 -18.77 20.22
C GLY A 436 5.39 -18.08 21.53
N THR A 437 6.47 -17.27 21.56
CA THR A 437 6.93 -16.56 22.77
C THR A 437 6.59 -15.07 22.80
N LEU A 438 5.95 -14.54 21.74
CA LEU A 438 5.63 -13.13 21.62
C LEU A 438 4.63 -12.67 22.68
N GLU A 439 5.05 -11.78 23.54
CA GLU A 439 4.17 -11.18 24.56
C GLU A 439 3.03 -10.39 23.90
N GLU A 440 1.83 -10.52 24.43
CA GLU A 440 0.64 -9.83 23.89
C GLU A 440 0.79 -8.29 23.90
N ARG A 441 1.48 -7.71 24.89
CA ARG A 441 1.78 -6.28 24.92
C ARG A 441 2.66 -5.83 23.75
N VAL A 442 3.62 -6.67 23.34
CA VAL A 442 4.51 -6.40 22.18
C VAL A 442 3.72 -6.44 20.89
N TRP A 443 2.84 -7.43 20.73
CA TRP A 443 1.95 -7.54 19.59
C TRP A 443 1.02 -6.32 19.48
N LYS A 444 0.35 -5.94 20.57
CA LYS A 444 -0.52 -4.75 20.61
C LYS A 444 0.23 -3.48 20.26
N GLN A 445 1.46 -3.30 20.77
CA GLN A 445 2.31 -2.16 20.40
C GLN A 445 2.72 -2.23 18.92
N ALA A 446 3.13 -3.39 18.40
CA ALA A 446 3.53 -3.57 17.01
C ALA A 446 2.39 -3.20 16.03
N CYS A 447 1.15 -3.46 16.41
CA CYS A 447 -0.04 -3.10 15.63
C CYS A 447 -0.36 -1.59 15.63
N LEU A 448 0.26 -0.78 16.47
CA LEU A 448 0.12 0.67 16.38
C LEU A 448 0.87 1.23 15.16
N PRO A 449 0.42 2.36 14.59
CA PRO A 449 1.16 3.07 13.57
C PRO A 449 2.57 3.47 14.03
N LEU A 450 3.49 3.60 13.10
CA LEU A 450 4.87 4.04 13.37
C LEU A 450 4.94 5.32 14.23
N LYS A 451 4.08 6.30 13.91
CA LYS A 451 4.00 7.59 14.61
C LYS A 451 3.50 7.48 16.06
N LEU A 452 2.89 6.38 16.42
CA LEU A 452 2.40 6.07 17.78
C LEU A 452 3.28 5.03 18.49
N GLY A 453 4.50 4.81 18.01
CA GLY A 453 5.45 3.91 18.65
C GLY A 453 5.34 2.44 18.24
N GLY A 454 4.44 2.08 17.32
CA GLY A 454 4.30 0.73 16.78
C GLY A 454 5.16 0.45 15.55
N LEU A 455 4.88 -0.66 14.87
CA LEU A 455 5.50 -1.03 13.58
C LEU A 455 4.59 -0.79 12.39
N GLY A 456 3.31 -0.44 12.60
CA GLY A 456 2.31 -0.27 11.55
C GLY A 456 1.83 -1.61 10.94
N ILE A 457 1.91 -2.69 11.71
CA ILE A 457 1.32 -3.98 11.38
C ILE A 457 -0.20 -3.85 11.55
N GLN A 458 -0.97 -4.51 10.69
CA GLN A 458 -2.42 -4.54 10.82
C GLN A 458 -2.84 -5.95 11.23
N SER A 459 -3.33 -6.10 12.46
CA SER A 459 -3.95 -7.36 12.87
C SER A 459 -5.22 -7.60 12.04
N ALA A 460 -5.28 -8.75 11.38
CA ALA A 460 -6.42 -9.14 10.57
C ALA A 460 -7.67 -9.33 11.43
N SER A 461 -7.52 -9.96 12.59
CA SER A 461 -8.62 -10.18 13.54
C SER A 461 -9.19 -8.87 14.09
N ALA A 462 -8.33 -7.87 14.36
CA ALA A 462 -8.79 -6.56 14.83
C ALA A 462 -9.46 -5.74 13.71
N LEU A 463 -9.25 -6.07 12.44
CA LEU A 463 -9.80 -5.35 11.29
C LEU A 463 -11.12 -5.91 10.79
N LEU A 464 -11.50 -7.11 11.15
CA LEU A 464 -12.66 -7.85 10.62
C LEU A 464 -13.91 -6.97 10.47
N GLN A 465 -14.43 -6.49 11.60
CA GLN A 465 -15.66 -5.69 11.63
C GLN A 465 -15.50 -4.34 10.89
N GLU A 466 -14.39 -3.68 11.08
CA GLU A 466 -14.12 -2.36 10.49
C GLU A 466 -13.98 -2.42 8.97
N ALA A 467 -13.26 -3.42 8.46
CA ALA A 467 -13.01 -3.60 7.03
C ALA A 467 -14.30 -3.95 6.29
N TRP A 468 -15.04 -4.93 6.80
CA TRP A 468 -16.31 -5.36 6.22
C TRP A 468 -17.35 -4.24 6.24
N PHE A 469 -17.57 -3.59 7.38
CA PHE A 469 -18.51 -2.47 7.49
C PHE A 469 -18.17 -1.33 6.53
N SER A 470 -16.89 -0.98 6.43
CA SER A 470 -16.44 0.07 5.50
C SER A 470 -16.64 -0.31 4.04
N SER A 471 -16.54 -1.59 3.71
CA SER A 471 -16.83 -2.12 2.37
C SER A 471 -18.33 -2.11 2.08
N GLN A 472 -19.15 -2.53 3.04
CA GLN A 472 -20.62 -2.44 2.94
C GLN A 472 -21.10 -1.00 2.74
N ALA A 473 -20.50 -0.05 3.48
CA ALA A 473 -20.80 1.37 3.31
C ALA A 473 -20.42 1.90 1.91
N LEU A 474 -19.31 1.42 1.35
CA LEU A 474 -18.88 1.79 0.00
C LEU A 474 -19.79 1.18 -1.09
N ALA A 475 -20.28 -0.04 -0.85
CA ALA A 475 -21.18 -0.76 -1.75
C ALA A 475 -22.65 -0.37 -1.63
N ALA A 476 -23.03 0.38 -0.59
CA ALA A 476 -24.42 0.61 -0.18
C ALA A 476 -25.34 1.00 -1.33
N GLN A 477 -24.93 2.00 -2.14
CA GLN A 477 -25.75 2.47 -3.27
C GLN A 477 -26.09 1.34 -4.25
N HIS A 478 -25.12 0.49 -4.58
CA HIS A 478 -25.27 -0.57 -5.58
C HIS A 478 -26.08 -1.76 -5.07
N VAL A 479 -25.96 -2.07 -3.77
CA VAL A 479 -26.70 -3.16 -3.14
C VAL A 479 -28.17 -2.75 -2.92
N GLU A 480 -28.43 -1.55 -2.36
CA GLU A 480 -29.78 -1.05 -2.07
C GLU A 480 -30.61 -0.77 -3.34
N GLN A 481 -29.98 -0.45 -4.45
CA GLN A 481 -30.67 -0.33 -5.73
C GLN A 481 -31.26 -1.66 -6.22
N ARG A 482 -30.71 -2.81 -5.78
CA ARG A 482 -31.11 -4.15 -6.21
C ARG A 482 -32.02 -4.85 -5.19
N PHE A 483 -31.72 -4.66 -3.91
CA PHE A 483 -32.44 -5.30 -2.82
C PHE A 483 -33.15 -4.24 -1.97
N ARG A 484 -34.50 -4.17 -2.08
CA ARG A 484 -35.30 -3.21 -1.29
C ARG A 484 -35.23 -3.45 0.21
N GLN A 485 -34.99 -4.69 0.62
CA GLN A 485 -34.83 -5.10 2.00
C GLN A 485 -33.58 -5.98 2.11
N ALA A 486 -32.71 -5.64 3.06
CA ALA A 486 -31.56 -6.45 3.38
C ALA A 486 -32.00 -7.76 4.07
N SER A 487 -31.28 -8.85 3.83
CA SER A 487 -31.44 -10.12 4.53
C SER A 487 -31.29 -9.96 6.06
N ALA A 488 -31.84 -10.89 6.83
CA ALA A 488 -31.74 -10.90 8.29
C ALA A 488 -30.28 -11.02 8.74
N GLU A 489 -29.52 -11.88 8.07
CA GLU A 489 -28.08 -12.07 8.33
C GLU A 489 -27.29 -10.80 8.11
N ARG A 490 -27.54 -10.10 7.00
CA ARG A 490 -26.83 -8.83 6.71
C ARG A 490 -27.16 -7.78 7.75
N LYS A 491 -28.43 -7.64 8.16
CA LYS A 491 -28.83 -6.69 9.21
C LYS A 491 -28.12 -6.98 10.52
N ALA A 492 -28.15 -8.23 10.99
CA ALA A 492 -27.51 -8.64 12.22
C ALA A 492 -25.98 -8.38 12.19
N ALA A 493 -25.31 -8.73 11.09
CA ALA A 493 -23.88 -8.48 10.93
C ALA A 493 -23.55 -6.97 10.91
N LEU A 494 -24.39 -6.14 10.30
CA LEU A 494 -24.23 -4.67 10.31
C LEU A 494 -24.37 -4.08 11.70
N GLU A 495 -25.36 -4.52 12.47
CA GLU A 495 -25.57 -4.10 13.85
C GLU A 495 -24.39 -4.49 14.75
N GLN A 496 -23.90 -5.72 14.61
CA GLN A 496 -22.73 -6.20 15.34
C GLN A 496 -21.48 -5.39 15.00
N ALA A 497 -21.20 -5.19 13.72
CA ALA A 497 -20.05 -4.41 13.26
C ALA A 497 -20.12 -2.95 13.75
N TYR A 498 -21.32 -2.37 13.72
CA TYR A 498 -21.54 -1.03 14.22
C TYR A 498 -21.32 -0.91 15.73
N ALA A 499 -21.86 -1.84 16.51
CA ALA A 499 -21.64 -1.90 17.96
C ALA A 499 -20.15 -2.03 18.30
N HIS A 500 -19.43 -2.90 17.57
CA HIS A 500 -17.98 -3.04 17.71
C HIS A 500 -17.25 -1.72 17.45
N ILE A 501 -17.53 -1.06 16.33
CA ILE A 501 -16.88 0.20 15.93
C ILE A 501 -17.16 1.30 16.97
N LYS A 502 -18.38 1.40 17.47
CA LYS A 502 -18.75 2.38 18.50
C LYS A 502 -18.00 2.14 19.81
N ALA A 503 -17.72 0.87 20.15
CA ALA A 503 -16.99 0.49 21.36
C ALA A 503 -15.47 0.75 21.30
N LEU A 504 -14.88 1.04 20.13
CA LEU A 504 -13.43 1.26 20.00
C LEU A 504 -12.90 2.42 20.86
N ASP A 505 -13.62 3.53 20.85
CA ASP A 505 -13.40 4.70 21.72
C ASP A 505 -14.66 5.55 21.75
N PRO A 506 -15.65 5.24 22.66
CA PRO A 506 -16.96 5.89 22.69
C PRO A 506 -16.89 7.41 22.87
N ASN A 507 -15.86 7.91 23.55
CA ASN A 507 -15.68 9.31 23.91
C ASN A 507 -14.70 10.06 23.00
N SER A 508 -14.21 9.43 21.93
CA SER A 508 -13.24 10.05 21.04
C SER A 508 -13.79 11.32 20.40
N PRO A 509 -13.14 12.48 20.57
CA PRO A 509 -13.52 13.69 19.85
C PRO A 509 -13.43 13.53 18.32
N LEU A 510 -12.65 12.54 17.85
CA LEU A 510 -12.53 12.22 16.44
C LEU A 510 -13.82 11.71 15.81
N TRP A 511 -14.75 11.15 16.57
CA TRP A 511 -16.09 10.84 16.08
C TRP A 511 -16.78 12.08 15.54
N ARG A 512 -16.61 13.23 16.20
CA ARG A 512 -17.14 14.51 15.76
C ARG A 512 -16.31 15.13 14.63
N GLU A 513 -14.99 15.05 14.70
CA GLU A 513 -14.09 15.65 13.71
C GLU A 513 -14.05 14.86 12.39
N GLU A 514 -13.98 13.53 12.45
CA GLU A 514 -13.84 12.67 11.29
C GLU A 514 -15.17 12.28 10.64
N LEU A 515 -16.23 12.17 11.44
CA LEU A 515 -17.59 11.84 10.99
C LEU A 515 -18.55 13.03 11.10
N GLY A 516 -18.24 14.05 11.87
CA GLY A 516 -19.12 15.09 12.38
C GLY A 516 -19.42 16.30 11.50
N ARG A 517 -19.06 16.27 10.21
CA ARG A 517 -19.58 17.24 9.23
C ARG A 517 -20.74 16.64 8.42
N PHE A 518 -21.62 15.94 9.10
CA PHE A 518 -22.85 15.45 8.52
C PHE A 518 -23.97 16.47 8.78
N PRO A 519 -24.77 16.83 7.80
CA PRO A 519 -25.96 17.62 8.03
C PRO A 519 -26.99 16.73 8.78
N GLY A 520 -27.14 16.95 10.08
CA GLY A 520 -28.05 16.21 10.96
C GLY A 520 -27.47 16.12 12.38
N ASP A 521 -28.34 15.90 13.37
CA ASP A 521 -27.98 15.88 14.79
C ASP A 521 -26.80 14.99 15.12
N ALA A 522 -25.81 15.52 15.81
CA ALA A 522 -24.53 14.88 16.12
C ALA A 522 -24.62 13.59 16.95
N THR A 523 -25.81 13.19 17.40
CA THR A 523 -26.11 11.94 18.07
C THR A 523 -26.41 10.79 17.11
N GLN A 524 -26.62 11.09 15.81
CA GLN A 524 -26.91 10.11 14.75
C GLN A 524 -25.73 9.92 13.77
N LEU A 525 -24.53 9.77 14.28
CA LEU A 525 -23.30 9.76 13.50
C LEU A 525 -23.06 8.50 12.64
N ILE A 526 -23.72 7.44 12.96
CA ILE A 526 -23.94 6.26 12.13
C ILE A 526 -25.34 5.79 12.48
N PRO A 527 -26.32 5.95 11.60
CA PRO A 527 -27.67 5.59 11.87
C PRO A 527 -27.81 4.07 12.10
N CYS A 528 -28.37 3.68 13.25
CA CYS A 528 -28.93 2.35 13.46
C CYS A 528 -30.19 2.24 12.63
N GLU A 529 -30.52 1.07 12.16
CA GLU A 529 -31.72 0.73 11.37
C GLU A 529 -31.74 1.30 9.94
N GLY A 530 -31.26 0.50 9.02
CA GLY A 530 -31.43 0.73 7.58
C GLY A 530 -30.54 1.77 6.91
N SER A 531 -29.52 2.22 7.56
CA SER A 531 -28.82 3.43 7.17
C SER A 531 -27.46 3.28 6.54
N LEU A 532 -27.20 2.20 5.85
CA LEU A 532 -26.33 2.28 4.70
C LEU A 532 -26.87 3.24 3.64
N SER A 533 -28.18 3.56 3.63
CA SER A 533 -28.81 4.60 2.82
C SER A 533 -28.11 5.96 2.93
N PHE A 534 -27.54 6.30 4.09
CA PHE A 534 -26.71 7.49 4.24
C PHE A 534 -25.46 7.41 3.33
N PHE A 535 -24.73 6.30 3.35
CA PHE A 535 -23.54 6.15 2.51
C PHE A 535 -23.91 5.98 1.04
N ALA A 536 -25.06 5.43 0.72
CA ALA A 536 -25.60 5.42 -0.64
C ALA A 536 -25.80 6.84 -1.16
N SER A 537 -26.26 7.76 -0.31
CA SER A 537 -26.44 9.17 -0.63
C SER A 537 -25.12 9.97 -0.65
N TYR A 538 -24.09 9.51 0.08
CA TYR A 538 -22.78 10.20 0.20
C TYR A 538 -21.58 9.26 -0.04
N PRO A 539 -21.37 8.71 -1.25
CA PRO A 539 -20.30 7.73 -1.53
C PRO A 539 -18.89 8.24 -1.24
N SER A 540 -18.67 9.55 -1.37
CA SER A 540 -17.36 10.17 -1.05
C SER A 540 -16.97 10.02 0.42
N LYS A 541 -17.94 9.92 1.32
CA LYS A 541 -17.71 9.70 2.76
C LYS A 541 -17.34 8.25 3.06
N ALA A 542 -17.94 7.29 2.36
CA ALA A 542 -17.61 5.87 2.50
C ALA A 542 -16.16 5.57 2.06
N ALA A 543 -15.66 6.29 1.09
CA ALA A 543 -14.36 6.02 0.47
C ALA A 543 -13.15 6.05 1.41
N ALA A 544 -13.21 6.77 2.52
CA ALA A 544 -12.13 6.85 3.51
C ALA A 544 -12.53 6.32 4.89
N LEU A 545 -13.70 5.66 4.99
CA LEU A 545 -14.29 5.28 6.27
C LEU A 545 -13.37 4.34 7.07
N GLN A 546 -12.83 3.30 6.45
CA GLN A 546 -11.91 2.37 7.11
C GLN A 546 -10.67 3.07 7.70
N GLN A 547 -10.10 4.04 7.00
CA GLN A 547 -8.94 4.79 7.51
C GLN A 547 -9.30 5.65 8.72
N ARG A 548 -10.52 6.21 8.74
CA ARG A 548 -11.02 7.02 9.86
C ARG A 548 -11.27 6.15 11.09
N ILE A 549 -11.96 5.02 10.93
CA ILE A 549 -12.18 4.06 12.00
C ILE A 549 -10.85 3.56 12.56
N ALA A 550 -9.92 3.17 11.69
CA ALA A 550 -8.58 2.73 12.09
C ALA A 550 -7.82 3.82 12.87
N ARG A 551 -8.00 5.11 12.52
CA ARG A 551 -7.38 6.22 13.26
C ARG A 551 -7.94 6.33 14.68
N ILE A 552 -9.26 6.19 14.85
CA ILE A 552 -9.93 6.20 16.17
C ILE A 552 -9.40 5.04 17.01
N ARG A 553 -9.43 3.82 16.48
CA ARG A 553 -8.90 2.63 17.14
C ARG A 553 -7.45 2.80 17.58
N HIS A 554 -6.58 3.26 16.68
CA HIS A 554 -5.16 3.41 16.99
C HIS A 554 -4.92 4.47 18.08
N LEU A 555 -5.63 5.59 18.06
CA LEU A 555 -5.51 6.62 19.08
C LEU A 555 -6.10 6.17 20.41
N GLY A 556 -7.27 5.51 20.40
CA GLY A 556 -7.86 4.92 21.60
C GLY A 556 -6.92 3.88 22.24
N ASN A 557 -6.33 3.00 21.45
CA ASN A 557 -5.36 1.99 21.93
C ASN A 557 -4.09 2.67 22.49
N TYR A 558 -3.57 3.70 21.81
CA TYR A 558 -2.39 4.44 22.29
C TYR A 558 -2.68 5.18 23.60
N ASN A 559 -3.82 5.84 23.72
CA ASN A 559 -4.20 6.55 24.93
C ASN A 559 -4.38 5.59 26.11
N ARG A 560 -5.08 4.46 25.90
CA ARG A 560 -5.20 3.41 26.93
C ARG A 560 -3.81 2.89 27.38
N TRP A 561 -2.93 2.59 26.45
CA TRP A 561 -1.58 2.14 26.75
C TRP A 561 -0.79 3.19 27.54
N LEU A 562 -0.96 4.47 27.22
CA LEU A 562 -0.33 5.57 27.96
C LEU A 562 -0.90 5.71 29.38
N GLU A 563 -2.23 5.58 29.55
CA GLU A 563 -2.87 5.66 30.86
C GLU A 563 -2.53 4.43 31.73
N GLU A 564 -2.50 3.24 31.15
CA GLU A 564 -2.01 2.03 31.86
C GLU A 564 -0.57 2.22 32.36
N ALA A 565 0.30 2.81 31.54
CA ALA A 565 1.68 3.07 31.95
C ALA A 565 1.79 4.15 33.03
N LYS A 566 0.92 5.17 33.03
CA LYS A 566 0.85 6.18 34.11
C LYS A 566 0.35 5.55 35.42
N SER A 567 -0.74 4.82 35.35
CA SER A 567 -1.30 4.12 36.51
C SER A 567 -0.29 3.15 37.14
N ALA A 568 0.51 2.44 36.33
CA ALA A 568 1.57 1.58 36.81
C ALA A 568 2.66 2.34 37.62
N VAL A 569 2.93 3.61 37.30
CA VAL A 569 3.85 4.46 38.08
C VAL A 569 3.24 4.85 39.45
N GLU A 570 1.92 5.11 39.46
CA GLU A 570 1.19 5.56 40.67
C GLU A 570 0.94 4.38 41.64
N THR A 571 0.66 3.19 41.10
CA THR A 571 0.30 2.00 41.89
C THR A 571 1.51 1.13 42.27
N ALA A 572 2.73 1.46 41.83
CA ALA A 572 3.93 0.70 42.13
C ALA A 572 4.22 0.63 43.64
N SER A 573 4.37 -0.57 44.16
CA SER A 573 4.55 -0.87 45.59
C SER A 573 5.98 -0.70 46.05
N THR A 574 6.96 -0.88 45.15
CA THR A 574 8.38 -0.79 45.49
C THR A 574 9.09 0.31 44.64
N PRO A 575 10.20 0.87 45.12
CA PRO A 575 11.01 1.80 44.33
C PRO A 575 11.49 1.22 43.00
N ALA A 576 11.81 -0.06 42.93
CA ALA A 576 12.26 -0.75 41.72
C ALA A 576 11.13 -0.89 40.72
N GLU A 577 9.93 -1.29 41.15
CA GLU A 577 8.73 -1.32 40.30
C GLU A 577 8.39 0.05 39.76
N ARG A 578 8.44 1.06 40.61
CA ARG A 578 8.17 2.45 40.20
C ARG A 578 9.17 2.94 39.16
N GLN A 579 10.44 2.64 39.32
CA GLN A 579 11.48 2.97 38.36
C GLN A 579 11.24 2.26 37.02
N LYS A 580 10.93 0.98 37.03
CA LYS A 580 10.61 0.20 35.85
C LYS A 580 9.39 0.74 35.11
N ALA A 581 8.33 1.08 35.85
CA ALA A 581 7.11 1.70 35.30
C ALA A 581 7.41 3.09 34.69
N LEU A 582 8.25 3.87 35.34
CA LEU A 582 8.65 5.19 34.87
C LEU A 582 9.50 5.11 33.59
N ILE A 583 10.44 4.14 33.52
CA ILE A 583 11.22 3.85 32.31
C ILE A 583 10.28 3.45 31.16
N ASN A 584 9.28 2.60 31.40
CA ASN A 584 8.31 2.20 30.38
C ASN A 584 7.48 3.39 29.90
N LEU A 585 7.00 4.25 30.79
CA LEU A 585 6.24 5.47 30.42
C LEU A 585 7.09 6.43 29.58
N ALA A 586 8.33 6.67 29.99
CA ALA A 586 9.27 7.52 29.24
C ALA A 586 9.58 6.90 27.85
N ARG A 587 9.76 5.57 27.79
CA ARG A 587 9.97 4.84 26.54
C ARG A 587 8.79 5.01 25.57
N ILE A 588 7.54 4.81 26.05
CA ILE A 588 6.33 4.98 25.23
C ILE A 588 6.30 6.36 24.56
N ARG A 589 6.58 7.40 25.34
CA ARG A 589 6.64 8.78 24.83
C ARG A 589 7.78 8.99 23.83
N ALA A 590 8.96 8.45 24.12
CA ALA A 590 10.14 8.61 23.29
C ALA A 590 9.99 7.89 21.94
N VAL A 591 9.49 6.64 21.90
CA VAL A 591 9.30 5.90 20.63
C VAL A 591 8.15 6.42 19.78
N SER A 592 7.22 7.19 20.35
CA SER A 592 6.15 7.90 19.64
C SER A 592 6.49 9.36 19.30
N ALA A 593 7.70 9.82 19.66
CA ALA A 593 8.15 11.16 19.34
C ALA A 593 8.35 11.37 17.82
N LYS A 594 8.36 12.64 17.43
CA LYS A 594 8.49 13.04 16.02
C LYS A 594 9.79 12.47 15.41
N LYS A 595 9.67 11.76 14.29
CA LYS A 595 10.76 11.11 13.56
C LYS A 595 11.37 9.84 14.20
N ALA A 596 11.00 9.44 15.41
CA ALA A 596 11.53 8.27 16.12
C ALA A 596 11.40 6.92 15.38
N SER A 597 10.62 6.88 14.31
CA SER A 597 10.38 5.66 13.52
C SER A 597 10.95 5.73 12.10
N LEU A 598 11.77 6.73 11.75
CA LEU A 598 12.27 6.90 10.38
C LEU A 598 13.11 5.71 9.90
N TRP A 599 13.98 5.18 10.77
CA TRP A 599 14.81 4.03 10.45
C TRP A 599 14.01 2.80 10.00
N LEU A 600 12.83 2.58 10.57
CA LEU A 600 11.91 1.49 10.20
C LEU A 600 11.30 1.65 8.80
N SER A 601 11.25 2.87 8.27
CA SER A 601 10.69 3.18 6.95
C SER A 601 11.75 3.52 5.92
N THR A 602 13.03 3.32 6.25
CA THR A 602 14.16 3.64 5.39
C THR A 602 14.49 2.48 4.46
N PHE A 603 14.39 2.71 3.14
CA PHE A 603 14.83 1.76 2.12
C PHE A 603 16.35 1.71 2.05
N PRO A 604 16.96 0.51 2.00
CA PRO A 604 18.43 0.33 2.00
C PRO A 604 19.05 0.60 0.62
N SER A 605 18.70 1.74 -0.01
CA SER A 605 19.12 2.08 -1.38
C SER A 605 20.59 2.56 -1.49
N ARG A 606 21.17 2.99 -0.37
CA ARG A 606 22.56 3.49 -0.26
C ARG A 606 23.22 2.92 0.99
N PRO A 607 24.56 2.85 1.07
CA PRO A 607 25.26 2.30 2.23
C PRO A 607 24.95 2.99 3.56
N ASP A 608 24.73 4.31 3.55
CA ASP A 608 24.39 5.12 4.73
C ASP A 608 22.96 4.87 5.23
N LEU A 609 22.10 4.27 4.41
CA LEU A 609 20.70 3.92 4.72
C LEU A 609 20.51 2.43 5.11
N ARG A 610 21.59 1.64 5.10
CA ARG A 610 21.55 0.21 5.45
C ARG A 610 21.91 -0.01 6.90
N TYR A 611 21.31 -0.98 7.51
CA TYR A 611 21.73 -1.52 8.82
C TYR A 611 21.61 -3.05 8.83
N ASP A 612 22.43 -3.68 9.66
CA ASP A 612 22.50 -5.14 9.80
C ASP A 612 21.38 -5.68 10.70
N ASN A 613 21.27 -7.01 10.75
CA ASN A 613 20.27 -7.70 11.56
C ASN A 613 20.45 -7.42 13.06
N HIS A 614 21.71 -7.32 13.54
CA HIS A 614 21.97 -6.98 14.94
C HIS A 614 21.44 -5.58 15.30
N THR A 615 21.68 -4.59 14.45
CA THR A 615 21.13 -3.24 14.62
C THR A 615 19.60 -3.26 14.63
N ALA A 616 18.97 -4.05 13.74
CA ALA A 616 17.52 -4.21 13.73
C ALA A 616 17.00 -4.78 15.04
N VAL A 617 17.59 -5.85 15.55
CA VAL A 617 17.21 -6.52 16.82
C VAL A 617 17.35 -5.55 17.99
N VAL A 618 18.49 -4.89 18.15
CA VAL A 618 18.70 -3.89 19.23
C VAL A 618 17.66 -2.75 19.14
N GLY A 619 17.42 -2.22 17.96
CA GLY A 619 16.43 -1.16 17.75
C GLY A 619 15.00 -1.58 18.08
N LEU A 620 14.59 -2.80 17.67
CA LEU A 620 13.26 -3.34 17.93
C LEU A 620 13.08 -3.64 19.44
N HIS A 621 14.06 -4.29 20.08
CA HIS A 621 14.01 -4.61 21.51
C HIS A 621 13.95 -3.34 22.37
N SER A 622 14.76 -2.33 22.04
CA SER A 622 14.69 -1.03 22.70
C SER A 622 13.32 -0.36 22.50
N ARG A 623 12.75 -0.46 21.30
CA ARG A 623 11.44 0.08 20.99
C ARG A 623 10.33 -0.57 21.80
N PHE A 624 10.37 -1.88 21.98
CA PHE A 624 9.36 -2.63 22.74
C PHE A 624 9.65 -2.72 24.25
N GLY A 625 10.83 -2.31 24.69
CA GLY A 625 11.26 -2.39 26.09
C GLY A 625 11.34 -3.84 26.58
N ILE A 626 11.89 -4.72 25.73
CA ILE A 626 12.12 -6.13 26.01
C ILE A 626 13.62 -6.42 26.05
N LYS A 627 14.03 -7.40 26.87
CA LYS A 627 15.44 -7.83 26.96
C LYS A 627 15.93 -8.32 25.60
N LEU A 628 17.22 -8.09 25.34
CA LEU A 628 17.87 -8.62 24.13
C LEU A 628 17.92 -10.16 24.17
N PRO A 629 17.89 -10.82 23.00
CA PRO A 629 18.14 -12.25 22.92
C PRO A 629 19.51 -12.58 23.57
N ASP A 630 19.60 -13.69 24.25
CA ASP A 630 20.82 -14.15 24.96
C ASP A 630 21.37 -13.14 26.01
N GLN A 631 20.52 -12.27 26.54
CA GLN A 631 20.87 -11.44 27.68
C GLN A 631 20.59 -12.22 28.97
N PHE A 632 21.65 -12.83 29.49
CA PHE A 632 21.58 -13.61 30.74
C PHE A 632 21.95 -12.78 31.95
N GLU A 633 22.64 -11.67 31.74
CA GLU A 633 23.07 -10.77 32.82
C GLU A 633 21.86 -10.01 33.39
N SER A 634 21.75 -10.08 34.74
CA SER A 634 20.76 -9.29 35.50
C SER A 634 21.33 -7.95 35.97
N SER A 635 22.65 -7.75 35.90
CA SER A 635 23.30 -6.51 36.38
C SER A 635 24.52 -6.13 35.57
N CYS A 636 24.82 -4.81 35.55
CA CYS A 636 26.01 -4.25 34.91
C CYS A 636 26.89 -3.56 35.97
N PRO A 637 28.11 -4.07 36.26
CA PRO A 637 29.00 -3.53 37.30
C PRO A 637 29.78 -2.31 36.76
N CYS A 638 29.16 -1.41 36.06
CA CYS A 638 29.81 -0.27 35.43
C CYS A 638 29.97 0.96 36.31
N SER A 639 29.26 1.03 37.46
CA SER A 639 29.30 2.15 38.38
C SER A 639 29.95 1.78 39.71
N PRO A 640 30.73 2.68 40.31
CA PRO A 640 31.24 2.51 41.66
C PRO A 640 30.14 2.57 42.73
N ASP A 641 29.01 3.20 42.41
CA ASP A 641 27.87 3.38 43.34
C ASP A 641 26.99 2.12 43.45
N GLY A 642 27.36 1.06 42.75
CA GLY A 642 26.64 -0.22 42.70
C GLY A 642 26.30 -0.64 41.26
N PRO A 643 26.00 -1.94 41.10
CA PRO A 643 25.64 -2.46 39.75
C PRO A 643 24.30 -1.92 39.27
N ALA A 644 24.22 -1.57 37.99
CA ALA A 644 22.95 -1.22 37.35
C ALA A 644 22.10 -2.48 37.14
N ASP A 645 20.84 -2.43 37.56
CA ASP A 645 19.89 -3.54 37.42
C ASP A 645 19.33 -3.55 35.96
N LEU A 646 19.70 -4.61 35.23
CA LEU A 646 19.28 -4.81 33.83
C LEU A 646 17.88 -5.43 33.71
N ASP A 647 17.27 -5.87 34.80
CA ASP A 647 15.86 -6.30 34.84
C ASP A 647 14.91 -5.11 34.98
N VAL A 648 15.43 -4.01 35.54
CA VAL A 648 14.73 -2.71 35.60
C VAL A 648 14.96 -1.89 34.36
N ASP A 649 16.23 -1.76 33.92
CA ASP A 649 16.63 -1.03 32.71
C ASP A 649 17.47 -1.91 31.78
N PRO A 650 16.85 -2.66 30.86
CA PRO A 650 17.57 -3.52 29.91
C PRO A 650 18.39 -2.73 28.88
N PHE A 651 18.23 -1.41 28.79
CA PHE A 651 18.94 -0.52 27.85
C PHE A 651 19.80 0.55 28.55
N HIS A 652 20.16 0.31 29.81
CA HIS A 652 21.15 1.11 30.55
C HIS A 652 22.41 1.41 29.73
N TRP A 653 22.82 0.53 28.81
CA TRP A 653 24.03 0.68 27.98
C TRP A 653 24.00 1.84 27.01
N LEU A 654 22.84 2.42 26.70
CA LEU A 654 22.70 3.44 25.66
C LEU A 654 23.24 4.82 26.08
N GLU A 655 23.50 5.09 27.37
CA GLU A 655 24.12 6.33 27.83
C GLU A 655 24.81 6.25 29.19
N ASP A 656 24.21 5.69 30.22
CA ASP A 656 24.69 5.74 31.59
C ASP A 656 25.85 4.79 31.88
N CYS A 657 26.20 3.90 30.95
CA CYS A 657 27.22 2.90 31.15
C CYS A 657 28.61 3.40 30.74
N ARG A 658 29.56 3.36 31.70
CA ARG A 658 30.97 3.69 31.41
C ARG A 658 31.62 2.79 30.36
N TYR A 659 31.13 1.55 30.20
CA TYR A 659 31.67 0.62 29.23
C TYR A 659 31.39 1.00 27.78
N THR A 660 30.45 1.90 27.53
CA THR A 660 30.05 2.36 26.21
C THR A 660 30.61 3.74 25.84
N PHE A 661 31.45 4.36 26.66
CA PHE A 661 31.96 5.73 26.45
C PHE A 661 32.57 5.94 25.06
N ALA A 662 33.45 5.05 24.61
CA ALA A 662 34.09 5.15 23.30
C ALA A 662 33.07 5.03 22.14
N ALA A 663 32.17 4.03 22.20
CA ALA A 663 31.11 3.83 21.22
C ALA A 663 30.11 5.00 21.19
N ARG A 664 29.83 5.62 22.34
CA ARG A 664 28.99 6.82 22.44
C ARG A 664 29.61 8.02 21.71
N ASN A 665 30.91 8.24 21.91
CA ASN A 665 31.63 9.30 21.19
C ASN A 665 31.64 9.01 19.69
N GLN A 666 31.89 7.78 19.27
CA GLN A 666 31.85 7.37 17.88
C GLN A 666 30.48 7.59 17.26
N ARG A 667 29.37 7.30 17.98
CA ARG A 667 27.99 7.60 17.53
C ARG A 667 27.82 9.08 17.29
N HIS A 668 28.24 9.92 18.23
CA HIS A 668 28.19 11.39 18.12
C HIS A 668 28.98 11.87 16.90
N ASP A 669 30.24 11.45 16.75
CA ASP A 669 31.11 11.87 15.65
C ASP A 669 30.61 11.42 14.29
N SER A 670 30.02 10.23 14.20
CA SER A 670 29.41 9.72 12.95
C SER A 670 28.25 10.60 12.48
N ILE A 671 27.38 11.05 13.39
CA ILE A 671 26.25 11.92 13.04
C ILE A 671 26.76 13.31 12.64
N LYS A 672 27.69 13.88 13.41
CA LYS A 672 28.33 15.17 13.13
C LYS A 672 28.96 15.16 11.73
N GLN A 673 29.77 14.13 11.41
CA GLN A 673 30.42 13.99 10.12
C GLN A 673 29.41 13.84 8.98
N LEU A 674 28.36 13.04 9.19
CA LEU A 674 27.31 12.81 8.18
C LEU A 674 26.62 14.13 7.81
N GLU A 675 26.18 14.93 8.79
CA GLU A 675 25.50 16.19 8.51
C GLU A 675 26.44 17.24 7.89
N CYS A 676 27.68 17.32 8.39
CA CYS A 676 28.69 18.21 7.84
C CYS A 676 29.06 17.87 6.39
N SER A 677 29.17 16.58 6.07
CA SER A 677 29.44 16.13 4.69
C SER A 677 28.30 16.50 3.74
N TRP A 678 27.04 16.26 4.14
CA TRP A 678 25.88 16.65 3.35
C TRP A 678 25.82 18.16 3.09
N MET A 679 26.14 18.99 4.10
CA MET A 679 26.17 20.43 3.92
C MET A 679 27.30 20.85 2.97
N SER A 680 28.47 20.21 3.05
CA SER A 680 29.60 20.47 2.15
C SER A 680 29.28 20.08 0.71
N GLU A 681 28.61 18.95 0.48
CA GLU A 681 28.16 18.50 -0.85
C GLU A 681 27.15 19.49 -1.48
N LEU A 682 26.42 20.22 -0.64
CA LEU A 682 25.48 21.27 -1.05
C LEU A 682 26.14 22.64 -1.24
N GLY A 683 27.47 22.70 -1.14
CA GLY A 683 28.26 23.92 -1.34
C GLY A 683 28.42 24.81 -0.11
N ALA A 684 28.09 24.32 1.09
CA ALA A 684 28.36 25.08 2.32
C ALA A 684 29.85 25.02 2.68
N ILE A 685 30.37 26.09 3.25
CA ILE A 685 31.70 26.11 3.90
C ILE A 685 31.54 25.59 5.31
N VAL A 686 32.10 24.40 5.60
CA VAL A 686 31.99 23.77 6.92
C VAL A 686 33.36 23.73 7.59
N LYS A 687 33.46 24.28 8.81
CA LYS A 687 34.62 24.12 9.69
C LYS A 687 34.21 23.34 10.92
N MET A 688 34.74 22.11 11.03
CA MET A 688 34.49 21.27 12.19
C MET A 688 35.36 21.70 13.37
N GLU A 689 34.80 21.65 14.59
CA GLU A 689 35.47 22.02 15.86
C GLU A 689 36.28 23.31 15.78
N PRO A 690 35.66 24.42 15.39
CA PRO A 690 36.37 25.66 15.17
C PRO A 690 37.07 26.17 16.44
N ARG A 691 38.35 26.51 16.36
CA ARG A 691 39.14 27.04 17.44
C ARG A 691 39.08 28.59 17.41
N ARG A 692 39.18 29.23 18.56
CA ARG A 692 39.32 30.70 18.73
C ARG A 692 38.08 31.54 18.34
N LEU A 693 36.87 30.97 18.46
CA LEU A 693 35.63 31.76 18.32
C LEU A 693 35.21 32.51 19.59
N GLY A 694 35.93 32.35 20.72
CA GLY A 694 35.72 33.00 22.00
C GLY A 694 36.91 32.90 22.92
N GLU A 695 36.90 33.68 24.00
CA GLU A 695 37.92 33.67 25.06
C GLU A 695 37.85 32.41 25.93
N ASP A 696 36.72 31.71 25.89
CA ASP A 696 36.48 30.47 26.62
C ASP A 696 36.96 29.24 25.85
N ASN A 697 37.39 28.19 26.55
CA ASN A 697 37.75 26.87 25.98
C ASN A 697 36.53 26.13 25.41
N LYS A 698 35.39 26.76 25.24
CA LYS A 698 34.14 26.19 24.69
C LYS A 698 34.28 26.09 23.17
N ARG A 699 34.00 24.88 22.63
CA ARG A 699 34.04 24.62 21.19
C ARG A 699 32.68 24.08 20.74
N PRO A 700 32.03 24.72 19.77
CA PRO A 700 30.91 24.12 19.05
C PRO A 700 31.41 23.05 18.11
N ASP A 701 30.56 22.10 17.73
CA ASP A 701 30.94 20.99 16.85
C ASP A 701 31.21 21.44 15.40
N ALA A 702 30.47 22.43 14.90
CA ALA A 702 30.69 22.96 13.57
C ALA A 702 30.33 24.47 13.46
N PHE A 703 31.08 25.14 12.58
CA PHE A 703 30.76 26.45 12.04
C PHE A 703 30.45 26.28 10.56
N VAL A 704 29.29 26.73 10.12
CA VAL A 704 28.79 26.52 8.77
C VAL A 704 28.37 27.82 8.14
N GLN A 705 28.86 28.10 6.94
CA GLN A 705 28.34 29.14 6.08
C GLN A 705 27.55 28.53 4.94
N LEU A 706 26.23 28.73 4.97
CA LEU A 706 25.27 28.15 4.03
C LEU A 706 24.60 29.32 3.26
N GLY A 707 25.16 29.66 2.09
CA GLY A 707 24.76 30.86 1.37
C GLY A 707 25.05 32.12 2.17
N ALA A 708 24.06 32.97 2.42
CA ALA A 708 24.20 34.19 3.24
C ALA A 708 24.05 33.91 4.75
N GLU A 709 23.68 32.70 5.17
CA GLU A 709 23.45 32.36 6.57
C GLU A 709 24.73 31.79 7.20
N THR A 710 25.05 32.29 8.42
CA THR A 710 26.16 31.76 9.23
C THR A 710 25.55 31.00 10.42
N LEU A 711 25.90 29.73 10.56
CA LEU A 711 25.36 28.86 11.61
C LEU A 711 26.48 28.33 12.51
N LEU A 712 26.19 28.24 13.80
CA LEU A 712 26.97 27.54 14.81
C LEU A 712 26.16 26.30 15.22
N LEU A 713 26.74 25.11 15.05
CA LEU A 713 26.06 23.86 15.34
C LEU A 713 26.75 23.12 16.49
N ASP A 714 25.93 22.50 17.35
CA ASP A 714 26.42 21.63 18.41
C ASP A 714 25.48 20.40 18.51
N PHE A 715 26.04 19.23 18.24
CA PHE A 715 25.30 17.99 18.14
C PHE A 715 25.19 17.27 19.48
N ALA A 716 24.11 16.57 19.71
CA ALA A 716 24.04 15.61 20.81
C ALA A 716 23.01 14.50 20.53
N VAL A 717 23.35 13.30 20.94
CA VAL A 717 22.39 12.19 21.05
C VAL A 717 22.16 11.93 22.53
N VAL A 718 20.91 12.06 22.96
CA VAL A 718 20.51 12.00 24.38
C VAL A 718 19.64 10.78 24.61
N ASN A 719 19.92 10.01 25.65
CA ASN A 719 19.03 8.92 26.05
C ASN A 719 17.91 9.45 26.96
N PRO A 720 16.63 9.43 26.53
CA PRO A 720 15.52 9.89 27.37
C PRO A 720 15.27 8.99 28.59
N LEU A 721 15.83 7.77 28.61
CA LEU A 721 15.63 6.80 29.69
C LEU A 721 16.68 6.89 30.79
N CYS A 722 17.74 7.70 30.62
CA CYS A 722 18.76 7.85 31.67
C CYS A 722 18.22 8.60 32.89
N LYS A 723 18.82 8.35 34.07
CA LYS A 723 18.42 8.88 35.37
C LYS A 723 18.20 10.41 35.34
N SER A 724 19.09 11.15 34.67
CA SER A 724 19.06 12.62 34.63
C SER A 724 17.87 13.20 33.87
N TYR A 725 17.27 12.45 32.93
CA TYR A 725 16.20 12.95 32.05
C TYR A 725 14.90 12.16 32.17
N LEU A 726 14.90 11.04 32.91
CA LEU A 726 13.81 10.10 32.99
C LEU A 726 12.47 10.74 33.36
N GLN A 727 12.48 11.61 34.37
CA GLN A 727 11.27 12.31 34.83
C GLN A 727 10.70 13.23 33.73
N LEU A 728 11.57 13.97 33.04
CA LEU A 728 11.16 14.86 31.95
C LEU A 728 10.61 14.07 30.75
N ALA A 729 11.27 12.97 30.38
CA ALA A 729 10.83 12.09 29.31
C ALA A 729 9.51 11.40 29.63
N ALA A 730 9.26 11.09 30.90
CA ALA A 730 7.98 10.53 31.34
C ALA A 730 6.84 11.57 31.37
N GLN A 731 7.14 12.86 31.47
CA GLN A 731 6.14 13.93 31.45
C GLN A 731 5.73 14.30 30.02
N GLU A 732 6.70 14.45 29.12
CA GLU A 732 6.42 14.88 27.74
C GLU A 732 7.35 14.23 26.70
N GLN A 733 6.88 14.17 25.46
CA GLN A 733 7.72 13.75 24.32
C GLN A 733 8.88 14.72 24.12
N LEU A 734 10.07 14.18 23.85
CA LEU A 734 11.31 14.95 23.66
C LEU A 734 11.71 15.79 24.88
N GLY A 735 11.27 15.44 26.09
CA GLY A 735 11.59 16.18 27.31
C GLY A 735 13.09 16.23 27.59
N ALA A 736 13.81 15.14 27.37
CA ALA A 736 15.28 15.09 27.46
C ALA A 736 15.95 16.01 26.43
N ALA A 737 15.52 15.92 25.17
CA ALA A 737 16.05 16.73 24.08
C ALA A 737 15.82 18.23 24.31
N LYS A 738 14.63 18.63 24.78
CA LYS A 738 14.29 20.02 25.12
C LYS A 738 15.20 20.57 26.22
N ARG A 739 15.47 19.80 27.28
CA ARG A 739 16.35 20.18 28.36
C ARG A 739 17.77 20.44 27.87
N VAL A 740 18.33 19.52 27.06
CA VAL A 740 19.68 19.63 26.53
C VAL A 740 19.79 20.76 25.52
N ALA A 741 18.79 20.95 24.65
CA ALA A 741 18.77 22.09 23.74
C ALA A 741 18.81 23.42 24.45
N LYS A 742 18.04 23.59 25.54
CA LYS A 742 18.08 24.78 26.40
C LYS A 742 19.46 25.03 27.00
N GLN A 743 20.08 23.98 27.58
CA GLN A 743 21.42 24.09 28.18
C GLN A 743 22.49 24.49 27.15
N LYS A 744 22.47 23.91 25.97
CA LYS A 744 23.42 24.23 24.87
C LYS A 744 23.21 25.66 24.37
N ARG A 745 21.98 26.11 24.26
CA ARG A 745 21.66 27.46 23.83
C ARG A 745 22.20 28.50 24.82
N GLU A 746 22.03 28.27 26.10
CA GLU A 746 22.61 29.14 27.14
C GLU A 746 24.15 29.14 27.11
N LYS A 747 24.77 27.94 26.92
CA LYS A 747 26.22 27.76 26.84
C LYS A 747 26.85 28.54 25.68
N TYR A 748 26.23 28.61 24.53
CA TYR A 748 26.82 29.18 23.31
C TYR A 748 26.24 30.54 22.90
N LYS A 749 25.31 31.14 23.70
CA LYS A 749 24.62 32.41 23.40
C LYS A 749 25.60 33.54 23.09
N ALA A 750 26.55 33.80 24.00
CA ALA A 750 27.53 34.90 23.85
C ALA A 750 28.47 34.66 22.65
N MET A 751 28.83 33.42 22.37
CA MET A 751 29.69 33.08 21.24
C MET A 751 28.97 33.32 19.93
N ALA A 752 27.71 32.91 19.81
CA ALA A 752 26.87 33.10 18.62
C ALA A 752 26.71 34.61 18.31
N GLN A 753 26.45 35.42 19.34
CA GLN A 753 26.34 36.87 19.18
C GLN A 753 27.63 37.49 18.66
N ARG A 754 28.79 37.11 19.21
CA ARG A 754 30.12 37.63 18.75
C ARG A 754 30.43 37.19 17.33
N ALA A 755 30.11 35.95 16.98
CA ALA A 755 30.32 35.39 15.66
C ALA A 755 29.29 35.90 14.62
N LYS A 756 28.29 36.65 15.01
CA LYS A 756 27.13 37.05 14.19
C LYS A 756 26.50 35.85 13.51
N ALA A 757 26.37 34.72 14.23
CA ALA A 757 25.88 33.44 13.75
C ALA A 757 24.61 33.00 14.47
N THR A 758 23.76 32.30 13.80
CA THR A 758 22.61 31.61 14.43
C THR A 758 23.09 30.32 15.06
N PHE A 759 22.88 30.16 16.37
CA PHE A 759 23.21 28.90 17.06
C PHE A 759 22.04 27.95 16.96
N ILE A 760 22.30 26.73 16.50
CA ILE A 760 21.32 25.64 16.38
C ILE A 760 21.83 24.40 17.13
N PRO A 761 21.22 24.03 18.26
CA PRO A 761 21.49 22.75 18.93
C PRO A 761 20.81 21.61 18.16
N VAL A 762 21.59 20.72 17.61
CA VAL A 762 21.11 19.55 16.84
C VAL A 762 20.97 18.36 17.79
N ILE A 763 19.81 18.25 18.42
CA ILE A 763 19.56 17.24 19.44
C ILE A 763 18.63 16.15 18.93
N ILE A 764 19.08 14.91 19.10
CA ILE A 764 18.34 13.71 18.71
C ILE A 764 18.28 12.79 19.94
N GLU A 765 17.14 12.17 20.18
CA GLU A 765 17.05 11.15 21.23
C GLU A 765 17.57 9.81 20.72
N ALA A 766 18.14 8.99 21.60
CA ALA A 766 18.65 7.66 21.29
C ALA A 766 17.55 6.73 20.68
N THR A 767 16.29 7.02 20.95
CA THR A 767 15.12 6.39 20.35
C THR A 767 14.84 6.85 18.91
N GLY A 768 15.62 7.82 18.39
CA GLY A 768 15.49 8.38 17.05
C GLY A 768 14.56 9.59 16.95
N GLY A 769 14.09 10.15 18.07
CA GLY A 769 13.26 11.36 18.08
C GLY A 769 14.10 12.62 17.82
N PHE A 770 13.64 13.52 16.91
CA PHE A 770 14.32 14.76 16.54
C PHE A 770 13.72 15.95 17.27
N HIS A 771 14.57 16.73 17.93
CA HIS A 771 14.17 18.02 18.49
C HIS A 771 13.76 19.00 17.38
N SER A 772 12.91 19.96 17.69
CA SER A 772 12.40 20.94 16.70
C SER A 772 13.53 21.71 15.99
N GLU A 773 14.60 22.08 16.69
CA GLU A 773 15.74 22.83 16.14
C GLU A 773 16.60 21.95 15.19
N ALA A 774 16.73 20.65 15.44
CA ALA A 774 17.33 19.73 14.46
C ALA A 774 16.51 19.70 13.17
N LEU A 775 15.19 19.77 13.25
CA LEU A 775 14.33 19.88 12.07
C LEU A 775 14.40 21.27 11.41
N GLU A 776 14.71 22.32 12.19
CA GLU A 776 14.95 23.68 11.68
C GLU A 776 16.22 23.71 10.82
N LEU A 777 17.32 23.11 11.28
CA LEU A 777 18.54 22.97 10.47
C LEU A 777 18.24 22.33 9.12
N ILE A 778 17.44 21.26 9.11
CA ILE A 778 17.03 20.60 7.89
C ILE A 778 16.23 21.53 6.95
N GLN A 779 15.45 22.48 7.51
CA GLN A 779 14.76 23.49 6.69
C GLN A 779 15.73 24.58 6.14
N HIS A 780 16.81 24.94 6.86
CA HIS A 780 17.87 25.79 6.34
C HIS A 780 18.54 25.12 5.14
N ILE A 781 18.92 23.86 5.26
CA ILE A 781 19.49 23.06 4.17
C ILE A 781 18.52 23.01 2.97
N LYS A 782 17.22 22.77 3.21
CA LYS A 782 16.20 22.77 2.15
C LYS A 782 16.07 24.11 1.42
N ARG A 783 16.19 25.23 2.14
CA ARG A 783 16.14 26.56 1.52
C ARG A 783 17.37 26.83 0.65
N ALA A 784 18.54 26.46 1.13
CA ALA A 784 19.78 26.62 0.39
C ALA A 784 19.81 25.79 -0.91
N THR A 785 19.18 24.60 -0.93
CA THR A 785 19.13 23.75 -2.13
C THR A 785 18.16 24.22 -3.20
N ARG A 786 17.24 25.14 -2.91
CA ARG A 786 16.28 25.65 -3.91
C ARG A 786 16.93 26.41 -5.07
N GLY A 787 18.13 26.95 -4.89
CA GLY A 787 18.91 27.65 -5.93
C GLY A 787 19.89 26.76 -6.70
N ASN A 788 20.09 25.52 -6.28
CA ASN A 788 21.05 24.60 -6.88
C ASN A 788 20.31 23.54 -7.72
N GLY A 789 20.31 23.67 -9.04
CA GLY A 789 19.56 22.82 -9.96
C GLY A 789 19.88 21.32 -9.91
N SER A 790 20.99 20.94 -9.25
CA SER A 790 21.43 19.53 -9.17
C SER A 790 20.67 18.67 -8.17
N TRP A 791 19.95 19.27 -7.20
CA TRP A 791 19.28 18.53 -6.12
C TRP A 791 17.83 18.96 -5.94
N LYS A 792 16.92 17.97 -5.82
CA LYS A 792 15.55 18.28 -5.39
C LYS A 792 15.53 18.48 -3.86
N PRO A 793 15.08 19.62 -3.36
CA PRO A 793 15.10 19.93 -1.94
C PRO A 793 14.42 18.89 -1.04
N SER A 794 13.36 18.24 -1.53
CA SER A 794 12.66 17.18 -0.80
C SER A 794 13.45 15.88 -0.70
N GLU A 795 14.23 15.53 -1.72
CA GLU A 795 15.04 14.32 -1.74
C GLU A 795 16.24 14.44 -0.79
N VAL A 796 16.86 15.65 -0.76
CA VAL A 796 17.94 15.97 0.17
C VAL A 796 17.47 15.86 1.61
N VAL A 797 16.36 16.51 1.95
CA VAL A 797 15.80 16.48 3.30
C VAL A 797 15.45 15.05 3.73
N HIS A 798 14.76 14.31 2.89
CA HIS A 798 14.38 12.92 3.21
C HIS A 798 15.59 11.98 3.27
N GLY A 799 16.61 12.23 2.45
CA GLY A 799 17.85 11.47 2.49
C GLY A 799 18.56 11.69 3.83
N LEU A 800 18.81 12.95 4.21
CA LEU A 800 19.52 13.33 5.41
C LEU A 800 18.84 12.85 6.70
N GLU A 801 17.53 13.10 6.85
CA GLU A 801 16.75 12.63 8.02
C GLU A 801 16.88 11.12 8.23
N ARG A 802 16.83 10.34 7.14
CA ARG A 802 16.93 8.87 7.19
C ARG A 802 18.34 8.39 7.51
N SER A 803 19.34 9.01 6.90
CA SER A 803 20.75 8.69 7.18
C SER A 803 21.10 8.91 8.64
N ILE A 804 20.67 10.03 9.22
CA ILE A 804 20.85 10.34 10.65
C ILE A 804 20.12 9.30 11.52
N SER A 805 18.87 9.00 11.21
CA SER A 805 18.08 8.02 11.96
C SER A 805 18.74 6.62 11.96
N VAL A 806 19.28 6.19 10.83
CA VAL A 806 20.04 4.94 10.71
C VAL A 806 21.36 5.01 11.49
N ALA A 807 22.09 6.11 11.41
CA ALA A 807 23.35 6.31 12.15
C ALA A 807 23.15 6.23 13.67
N VAL A 808 22.04 6.78 14.20
CA VAL A 808 21.67 6.65 15.62
C VAL A 808 21.49 5.17 15.98
N MET A 809 20.74 4.40 15.18
CA MET A 809 20.49 2.98 15.48
C MET A 809 21.76 2.14 15.39
N ARG A 810 22.61 2.35 14.39
CA ARG A 810 23.91 1.69 14.29
C ARG A 810 24.81 2.00 15.49
N GLY A 811 24.84 3.26 15.93
CA GLY A 811 25.58 3.68 17.10
C GLY A 811 25.07 3.01 18.38
N ASN A 812 23.75 2.90 18.54
CA ASN A 812 23.13 2.20 19.68
C ASN A 812 23.52 0.72 19.69
N ALA A 813 23.47 0.05 18.54
CA ALA A 813 23.89 -1.36 18.44
C ALA A 813 25.37 -1.56 18.78
N ALA A 814 26.24 -0.67 18.30
CA ALA A 814 27.67 -0.69 18.63
C ALA A 814 27.91 -0.49 20.15
N MET A 815 27.14 0.38 20.81
CA MET A 815 27.22 0.58 22.27
C MET A 815 26.84 -0.69 23.02
N VAL A 816 25.73 -1.34 22.64
CA VAL A 816 25.30 -2.61 23.23
C VAL A 816 26.36 -3.69 23.04
N GLN A 817 26.89 -3.83 21.84
CA GLN A 817 27.94 -4.81 21.54
C GLN A 817 29.21 -4.56 22.36
N CYS A 818 29.63 -3.31 22.50
CA CYS A 818 30.79 -2.93 23.31
C CYS A 818 30.62 -3.28 24.80
N ALA A 819 29.42 -2.98 25.35
CA ALA A 819 29.10 -3.29 26.75
C ALA A 819 29.11 -4.81 26.99
N ARG A 820 28.44 -5.57 26.15
CA ARG A 820 28.39 -7.05 26.27
C ARG A 820 29.76 -7.71 26.13
N ALA A 821 30.60 -7.23 25.22
CA ALA A 821 31.95 -7.73 25.06
C ALA A 821 32.79 -7.52 26.35
N ARG A 822 32.65 -6.37 27.01
CA ARG A 822 33.33 -6.07 28.27
C ARG A 822 32.77 -6.86 29.45
N LEU A 823 31.48 -7.06 29.54
CA LEU A 823 30.87 -7.89 30.59
C LEU A 823 31.33 -9.34 30.46
N ARG A 824 31.40 -9.91 29.25
CA ARG A 824 31.90 -11.27 29.02
C ARG A 824 33.37 -11.42 29.45
N ARG A 825 34.24 -10.45 29.12
CA ARG A 825 35.66 -10.47 29.59
C ARG A 825 35.73 -10.42 31.11
N SER A 826 35.04 -9.49 31.77
CA SER A 826 35.02 -9.38 33.21
C SER A 826 34.49 -10.63 33.93
N TRP A 827 33.62 -11.39 33.25
CA TRP A 827 33.12 -12.68 33.77
C TRP A 827 34.16 -13.79 33.61
N LEU A 828 34.84 -13.86 32.44
CA LEU A 828 35.92 -14.81 32.20
C LEU A 828 37.11 -14.55 33.13
N ASP A 829 37.47 -13.29 33.36
CA ASP A 829 38.55 -12.90 34.30
C ASP A 829 38.25 -13.27 35.77
N ARG A 830 36.98 -13.46 36.14
CA ARG A 830 36.54 -13.92 37.46
C ARG A 830 36.50 -15.46 37.58
N LEU A 831 36.43 -16.15 36.48
CA LEU A 831 36.45 -17.61 36.42
C LEU A 831 37.88 -18.16 36.28
N ALA A 832 38.82 -17.37 35.77
CA ALA A 832 40.23 -17.66 35.76
C ALA A 832 40.89 -17.26 37.09
#